data_abc74bc94835830f11ec815a4e9d410c
#
_entry.id   abc74bc94835830f11ec815a4e9d410c
#
_cell.length_a   1.000
_cell.length_b   1.000
_cell.length_c   1.000
_cell.angle_alpha   90.00
_cell.angle_beta   90.00
_cell.angle_gamma   90.00
#
_symmetry.space_group_name_H-M   'P 1'
#
loop_
_entity.id
_entity.type
_entity.pdbx_description
1 polymer ?
#
loop_
_entity_poly.entity_id
_entity_poly.type
_entity_poly.pdbx_seq_one_letter_code
_entity_poly.pdbx_strand_id
1 'polypeptide(L)'
;DKRLSQSIVLEPESVAHFKPQSGQVIVAEIETYPEAHRPAVAKLIEVLGDYADSGMEIEIAVRKHHLPHQFSEACTKAAKKIPDHVRKSDLKGRVDLRDLPLVTIDGETARDFDDAVFAEKIGRNYRLVVAIADVSHYVRPDDAIDTDAQERSTSVYFPRRVIPMLPENLSNGICSLNPDVERLCMVCDMVITYAGNIKEYRFYPAVMRSHARLTYNQVWDWISDDLDHPHKAQIDTLYKLFKILQKKRFERGAVEFESVETQMLFDDNGKIEKIVPVVRNDAHKLIEECMLAANVCAAEFLIKNKHTALFRNHLGPTPEKLATLREQLGLLGLQLGGGDNPTPKDYAALAEQFKGRPDAELLQVMMLRSMQQAVYEPHCDGHFGLAYEAYAHFTSPIRRYPDLTVHRAIKAVLNQQTYTPSKNWQALGVHTSFCERRADDASRDVENWLKTYYMRDKVGEIFEGKISGMTNFGLFVTLDGIHIDGLVHISDLGEDYFNFRPEIMAIEGERSGIRFNMGDKVSVRVARADLDTSKIDLTLISGGSSDKKRRTKTTAQTGSKTKRKLTAKEIDDAMKTPVKQEKPAAKRRSKVQPESAVTSSENGKKKTAKAKTATEKAKRKDKKPSKSVKIKVKTSDTAPTKRKGRSKAK
;
A
#
# COMPACT_ATOMS: atom_id res chain seq x y z
N ASP A 1 -6.83 -14.58 19.87
CA ASP A 1 -7.67 -13.62 19.14
C ASP A 1 -8.19 -12.58 20.14
N LYS A 2 -7.96 -11.29 19.85
CA LYS A 2 -8.36 -10.13 20.67
C LYS A 2 -9.88 -10.00 20.92
N ARG A 3 -10.70 -10.69 20.13
CA ARG A 3 -12.16 -10.71 20.25
C ARG A 3 -12.67 -11.72 21.28
N LEU A 4 -11.80 -12.59 21.76
CA LEU A 4 -12.14 -13.62 22.75
C LEU A 4 -11.71 -13.14 24.13
N SER A 5 -12.68 -12.81 24.99
CA SER A 5 -12.46 -12.40 26.38
C SER A 5 -12.33 -13.59 27.35
N GLN A 6 -12.60 -14.80 26.89
CA GLN A 6 -12.60 -16.02 27.70
C GLN A 6 -11.37 -16.91 27.39
N SER A 7 -10.91 -17.62 28.39
CA SER A 7 -9.89 -18.66 28.23
C SER A 7 -10.44 -19.81 27.39
N ILE A 8 -9.61 -20.33 26.49
CA ILE A 8 -9.89 -21.51 25.67
C ILE A 8 -9.12 -22.68 26.25
N VAL A 9 -9.77 -23.80 26.42
CA VAL A 9 -9.13 -25.06 26.85
C VAL A 9 -8.68 -25.81 25.60
N LEU A 10 -7.43 -26.24 25.58
CA LEU A 10 -6.92 -27.05 24.47
C LEU A 10 -7.21 -28.54 24.72
N GLU A 11 -7.54 -29.26 23.65
CA GLU A 11 -7.73 -30.70 23.68
C GLU A 11 -6.43 -31.42 24.09
N PRO A 12 -6.46 -32.33 25.11
CA PRO A 12 -5.27 -32.97 25.63
C PRO A 12 -4.48 -33.79 24.61
N GLU A 13 -5.16 -34.44 23.65
CA GLU A 13 -4.52 -35.27 22.61
C GLU A 13 -3.69 -34.41 21.66
N SER A 14 -4.24 -33.25 21.20
CA SER A 14 -3.53 -32.32 20.35
C SER A 14 -2.36 -31.66 21.06
N VAL A 15 -2.50 -31.31 22.36
CA VAL A 15 -1.40 -30.80 23.20
C VAL A 15 -0.29 -31.84 23.36
N ALA A 16 -0.64 -33.10 23.57
CA ALA A 16 0.36 -34.18 23.69
C ALA A 16 1.14 -34.43 22.38
N HIS A 17 0.49 -34.21 21.23
CA HIS A 17 1.09 -34.33 19.91
C HIS A 17 2.07 -33.18 19.60
N PHE A 18 1.66 -31.93 19.76
CA PHE A 18 2.43 -30.75 19.40
C PHE A 18 3.38 -30.28 20.51
N LYS A 19 3.11 -30.59 21.77
CA LYS A 19 3.89 -30.22 22.97
C LYS A 19 4.20 -28.72 23.05
N PRO A 20 3.18 -27.82 22.94
CA PRO A 20 3.40 -26.37 22.99
C PRO A 20 4.00 -25.97 24.35
N GLN A 21 4.85 -24.93 24.33
CA GLN A 21 5.41 -24.33 25.54
C GLN A 21 4.67 -23.06 25.91
N SER A 22 4.74 -22.64 27.16
CA SER A 22 4.17 -21.38 27.62
C SER A 22 4.87 -20.21 26.94
N GLY A 23 4.09 -19.25 26.39
CA GLY A 23 4.60 -18.09 25.65
C GLY A 23 4.60 -18.28 24.13
N GLN A 24 4.35 -19.48 23.65
CA GLN A 24 4.29 -19.74 22.21
C GLN A 24 2.94 -19.32 21.60
N VAL A 25 3.01 -18.84 20.37
CA VAL A 25 1.85 -18.57 19.53
C VAL A 25 1.41 -19.86 18.86
N ILE A 26 0.12 -20.13 18.92
CA ILE A 26 -0.48 -21.35 18.39
C ILE A 26 -1.69 -21.01 17.48
N VAL A 27 -1.97 -21.92 16.56
CA VAL A 27 -3.22 -21.95 15.80
C VAL A 27 -4.07 -23.09 16.34
N ALA A 28 -5.30 -22.79 16.72
CA ALA A 28 -6.24 -23.79 17.24
C ALA A 28 -7.62 -23.61 16.60
N GLU A 29 -8.30 -24.71 16.34
CA GLU A 29 -9.67 -24.77 15.81
C GLU A 29 -10.65 -25.01 16.95
N ILE A 30 -11.68 -24.16 17.06
CA ILE A 30 -12.70 -24.30 18.09
C ILE A 30 -13.62 -25.46 17.73
N GLU A 31 -13.60 -26.53 18.51
CA GLU A 31 -14.49 -27.69 18.34
C GLU A 31 -15.79 -27.50 19.13
N THR A 32 -15.70 -26.92 20.33
CA THR A 32 -16.85 -26.65 21.18
C THR A 32 -16.89 -25.19 21.56
N TYR A 33 -17.99 -24.52 21.21
CA TYR A 33 -18.21 -23.12 21.57
C TYR A 33 -18.50 -22.96 23.07
N PRO A 34 -18.17 -21.78 23.65
CA PRO A 34 -18.36 -21.56 25.08
C PRO A 34 -19.85 -21.54 25.42
N GLU A 35 -20.22 -22.15 26.56
CA GLU A 35 -21.52 -22.09 27.19
C GLU A 35 -21.43 -21.34 28.53
N ALA A 36 -22.57 -21.05 29.17
CA ALA A 36 -22.62 -20.24 30.41
C ALA A 36 -21.66 -20.69 31.53
N HIS A 37 -21.32 -21.98 31.59
CA HIS A 37 -20.44 -22.55 32.62
C HIS A 37 -19.34 -23.46 32.04
N ARG A 38 -19.15 -23.45 30.74
CA ARG A 38 -18.09 -24.25 30.07
C ARG A 38 -17.27 -23.35 29.16
N PRO A 39 -15.92 -23.35 29.30
CA PRO A 39 -15.06 -22.65 28.37
C PRO A 39 -15.11 -23.31 26.98
N ALA A 40 -14.72 -22.55 25.97
CA ALA A 40 -14.52 -23.13 24.64
C ALA A 40 -13.41 -24.18 24.69
N VAL A 41 -13.60 -25.28 23.92
CA VAL A 41 -12.55 -26.30 23.71
C VAL A 41 -12.07 -26.22 22.28
N ALA A 42 -10.75 -26.17 22.10
CA ALA A 42 -10.13 -26.08 20.78
C ALA A 42 -9.06 -27.15 20.60
N LYS A 43 -8.96 -27.62 19.38
CA LYS A 43 -7.91 -28.51 18.93
C LYS A 43 -6.71 -27.72 18.42
N LEU A 44 -5.52 -28.05 18.90
CA LEU A 44 -4.30 -27.42 18.42
C LEU A 44 -3.95 -27.93 17.02
N ILE A 45 -3.77 -27.00 16.07
CA ILE A 45 -3.47 -27.29 14.67
C ILE A 45 -2.00 -27.06 14.35
N GLU A 46 -1.41 -25.96 14.87
CA GLU A 46 -0.03 -25.54 14.55
C GLU A 46 0.59 -24.78 15.73
N VAL A 47 1.89 -24.95 15.96
CA VAL A 47 2.69 -24.11 16.84
C VAL A 47 3.58 -23.25 15.98
N LEU A 48 3.43 -21.91 16.06
CA LEU A 48 4.14 -20.96 15.21
C LEU A 48 5.54 -20.62 15.75
N GLY A 49 5.73 -20.62 17.06
CA GLY A 49 6.98 -20.26 17.72
C GLY A 49 6.75 -19.26 18.86
N ASP A 50 7.82 -18.67 19.36
CA ASP A 50 7.73 -17.71 20.46
C ASP A 50 7.18 -16.36 20.00
N TYR A 51 6.34 -15.74 20.83
CA TYR A 51 5.69 -14.47 20.50
C TYR A 51 6.67 -13.35 20.19
N ALA A 52 7.88 -13.39 20.75
CA ALA A 52 8.93 -12.40 20.55
C ALA A 52 9.84 -12.68 19.34
N ASP A 53 9.63 -13.78 18.62
CA ASP A 53 10.44 -14.13 17.45
C ASP A 53 10.25 -13.09 16.34
N SER A 54 11.36 -12.77 15.67
CA SER A 54 11.33 -11.83 14.54
C SER A 54 10.51 -12.39 13.38
N GLY A 55 9.47 -11.66 12.97
CA GLY A 55 8.53 -12.09 11.92
C GLY A 55 7.26 -12.77 12.43
N MET A 56 7.15 -13.01 13.75
CA MET A 56 5.95 -13.61 14.34
C MET A 56 4.70 -12.77 14.10
N GLU A 57 4.83 -11.45 14.07
CA GLU A 57 3.75 -10.51 13.71
C GLU A 57 3.16 -10.81 12.33
N ILE A 58 4.01 -11.21 11.37
CA ILE A 58 3.57 -11.57 10.01
C ILE A 58 2.88 -12.93 10.04
N GLU A 59 3.45 -13.93 10.73
CA GLU A 59 2.85 -15.25 10.85
C GLU A 59 1.46 -15.20 11.52
N ILE A 60 1.31 -14.37 12.55
CA ILE A 60 0.01 -14.12 13.20
C ILE A 60 -0.97 -13.48 12.21
N ALA A 61 -0.56 -12.42 11.49
CA ALA A 61 -1.42 -11.74 10.54
C ALA A 61 -1.87 -12.65 9.39
N VAL A 62 -0.96 -13.49 8.88
CA VAL A 62 -1.25 -14.48 7.82
C VAL A 62 -2.37 -15.43 8.24
N ARG A 63 -2.30 -16.00 9.46
CA ARG A 63 -3.35 -16.92 9.96
C ARG A 63 -4.63 -16.17 10.32
N LYS A 64 -4.52 -15.04 11.00
CA LYS A 64 -5.66 -14.20 11.41
C LYS A 64 -6.53 -13.77 10.22
N HIS A 65 -5.90 -13.39 9.11
CA HIS A 65 -6.58 -12.93 7.91
C HIS A 65 -6.78 -14.03 6.87
N HIS A 66 -6.44 -15.30 7.20
CA HIS A 66 -6.54 -16.44 6.28
C HIS A 66 -5.89 -16.16 4.92
N LEU A 67 -4.69 -15.57 4.93
CA LEU A 67 -3.96 -15.29 3.71
C LEU A 67 -3.40 -16.59 3.11
N PRO A 68 -3.61 -16.87 1.82
CA PRO A 68 -2.97 -17.98 1.12
C PRO A 68 -1.47 -17.71 1.00
N HIS A 69 -0.65 -18.32 1.85
CA HIS A 69 0.79 -18.04 1.94
C HIS A 69 1.66 -19.15 1.34
N GLN A 70 1.11 -20.33 1.13
CA GLN A 70 1.78 -21.44 0.46
C GLN A 70 1.15 -21.68 -0.91
N PHE A 71 1.95 -21.95 -1.93
CA PHE A 71 1.46 -22.36 -3.23
C PHE A 71 1.11 -23.84 -3.23
N SER A 72 0.07 -24.21 -3.97
CA SER A 72 -0.30 -25.61 -4.15
C SER A 72 0.85 -26.39 -4.81
N GLU A 73 0.92 -27.71 -4.55
CA GLU A 73 1.89 -28.56 -5.24
C GLU A 73 1.73 -28.52 -6.77
N ALA A 74 0.50 -28.43 -7.25
CA ALA A 74 0.20 -28.34 -8.67
C ALA A 74 0.77 -27.04 -9.27
N CYS A 75 0.56 -25.90 -8.60
CA CYS A 75 1.12 -24.61 -8.96
C CYS A 75 2.66 -24.66 -8.96
N THR A 76 3.26 -25.15 -7.89
CA THR A 76 4.72 -25.26 -7.77
C THR A 76 5.33 -26.14 -8.86
N LYS A 77 4.69 -27.27 -9.19
CA LYS A 77 5.12 -28.17 -10.28
C LYS A 77 4.94 -27.53 -11.66
N ALA A 78 3.89 -26.75 -11.86
CA ALA A 78 3.66 -26.02 -13.11
C ALA A 78 4.67 -24.88 -13.28
N ALA A 79 4.92 -24.10 -12.26
CA ALA A 79 5.86 -22.98 -12.25
C ALA A 79 7.29 -23.43 -12.59
N LYS A 80 7.74 -24.58 -12.04
CA LYS A 80 9.07 -25.15 -12.34
C LYS A 80 9.28 -25.56 -13.81
N LYS A 81 8.20 -25.69 -14.60
CA LYS A 81 8.27 -26.01 -16.04
C LYS A 81 8.41 -24.77 -16.92
N ILE A 82 8.16 -23.60 -16.37
CA ILE A 82 8.30 -22.35 -17.10
C ILE A 82 9.79 -22.02 -17.21
N PRO A 83 10.29 -21.70 -18.42
CA PRO A 83 11.69 -21.37 -18.62
C PRO A 83 12.04 -20.03 -17.96
N ASP A 84 13.30 -19.83 -17.63
CA ASP A 84 13.86 -18.58 -17.09
C ASP A 84 14.18 -17.53 -18.16
N HIS A 85 14.03 -17.88 -19.45
CA HIS A 85 14.32 -17.04 -20.61
C HIS A 85 13.20 -17.11 -21.66
N VAL A 86 13.11 -16.09 -22.50
CA VAL A 86 12.18 -16.02 -23.63
C VAL A 86 12.64 -16.98 -24.73
N ARG A 87 11.78 -17.91 -25.15
CA ARG A 87 12.05 -18.87 -26.21
C ARG A 87 11.78 -18.25 -27.59
N LYS A 88 12.47 -18.72 -28.62
CA LYS A 88 12.22 -18.30 -30.01
C LYS A 88 10.75 -18.48 -30.43
N SER A 89 10.08 -19.53 -29.94
CA SER A 89 8.65 -19.75 -30.18
C SER A 89 7.76 -18.65 -29.64
N ASP A 90 8.15 -18.02 -28.54
CA ASP A 90 7.38 -17.02 -27.81
C ASP A 90 7.41 -15.64 -28.51
N LEU A 91 8.35 -15.47 -29.46
CA LEU A 91 8.51 -14.25 -30.27
C LEU A 91 7.52 -14.15 -31.44
N LYS A 92 6.87 -15.26 -31.82
CA LYS A 92 5.97 -15.30 -32.96
C LYS A 92 4.78 -14.35 -32.79
N GLY A 93 4.59 -13.44 -33.76
CA GLY A 93 3.49 -12.48 -33.76
C GLY A 93 3.67 -11.29 -32.79
N ARG A 94 4.87 -11.09 -32.26
CA ARG A 94 5.21 -9.97 -31.38
C ARG A 94 5.99 -8.88 -32.12
N VAL A 95 5.75 -7.65 -31.72
CA VAL A 95 6.55 -6.50 -32.18
C VAL A 95 7.90 -6.53 -31.47
N ASP A 96 8.97 -6.27 -32.21
CA ASP A 96 10.30 -6.16 -31.64
C ASP A 96 10.56 -4.75 -31.14
N LEU A 97 10.76 -4.60 -29.84
CA LEU A 97 11.08 -3.34 -29.15
C LEU A 97 12.41 -3.41 -28.40
N ARG A 98 13.28 -4.39 -28.71
CA ARG A 98 14.54 -4.58 -27.98
C ARG A 98 15.52 -3.42 -28.15
N ASP A 99 15.41 -2.68 -29.25
CA ASP A 99 16.25 -1.51 -29.55
C ASP A 99 15.62 -0.19 -29.06
N LEU A 100 14.34 -0.21 -28.62
CA LEU A 100 13.70 0.96 -28.04
C LEU A 100 14.22 1.13 -26.60
N PRO A 101 14.78 2.32 -26.23
CA PRO A 101 15.39 2.50 -24.90
C PRO A 101 14.36 2.64 -23.79
N LEU A 102 13.58 1.57 -23.59
CA LEU A 102 12.66 1.42 -22.47
C LEU A 102 13.44 1.28 -21.16
N VAL A 103 12.98 1.95 -20.11
CA VAL A 103 13.57 1.88 -18.77
C VAL A 103 12.50 1.55 -17.74
N THR A 104 12.90 0.81 -16.70
CA THR A 104 12.08 0.62 -15.49
C THR A 104 12.47 1.64 -14.43
N ILE A 105 11.50 2.23 -13.73
CA ILE A 105 11.70 3.22 -12.64
C ILE A 105 10.84 2.81 -11.46
N ASP A 106 11.46 2.35 -10.37
CA ASP A 106 10.75 1.79 -9.22
C ASP A 106 11.51 2.05 -7.90
N GLY A 107 11.02 1.54 -6.78
CA GLY A 107 11.71 1.62 -5.49
C GLY A 107 13.02 0.80 -5.47
N GLU A 108 13.93 1.16 -4.56
CA GLU A 108 15.25 0.53 -4.43
C GLU A 108 15.18 -0.98 -4.17
N THR A 109 14.18 -1.42 -3.43
CA THR A 109 14.00 -2.82 -3.01
C THR A 109 13.11 -3.65 -3.93
N ALA A 110 12.50 -3.03 -4.95
CA ALA A 110 11.62 -3.71 -5.90
C ALA A 110 12.37 -4.79 -6.69
N ARG A 111 11.69 -5.91 -6.95
CA ARG A 111 12.20 -7.06 -7.72
C ARG A 111 11.25 -7.51 -8.83
N ASP A 112 9.99 -7.13 -8.72
CA ASP A 112 8.86 -7.48 -9.57
C ASP A 112 8.48 -6.28 -10.46
N PHE A 113 9.33 -5.98 -11.44
CA PHE A 113 9.12 -4.84 -12.34
C PHE A 113 7.99 -5.13 -13.31
N ASP A 114 6.81 -4.57 -13.05
CA ASP A 114 5.62 -4.71 -13.89
C ASP A 114 5.70 -3.86 -15.16
N ASP A 115 6.34 -2.68 -15.12
CA ASP A 115 6.28 -1.66 -16.17
C ASP A 115 7.64 -1.12 -16.61
N ALA A 116 7.71 -0.75 -17.89
CA ALA A 116 8.81 0.00 -18.47
C ALA A 116 8.23 1.10 -19.37
N VAL A 117 8.87 2.25 -19.39
CA VAL A 117 8.37 3.44 -20.08
C VAL A 117 9.40 4.02 -21.06
N PHE A 118 8.86 4.60 -22.14
CA PHE A 118 9.63 5.39 -23.10
C PHE A 118 8.77 6.53 -23.62
N ALA A 119 9.35 7.71 -23.82
CA ALA A 119 8.68 8.82 -24.46
C ALA A 119 9.58 9.50 -25.51
N GLU A 120 8.95 9.92 -26.60
CA GLU A 120 9.60 10.72 -27.63
C GLU A 120 8.67 11.84 -28.11
N LYS A 121 9.27 12.92 -28.60
CA LYS A 121 8.53 14.06 -29.16
C LYS A 121 8.26 13.82 -30.64
N ILE A 122 6.97 13.85 -31.05
CA ILE A 122 6.54 13.73 -32.44
C ILE A 122 5.90 15.05 -32.87
N GLY A 123 6.64 15.91 -33.54
CA GLY A 123 6.21 17.25 -33.92
C GLY A 123 5.84 18.08 -32.67
N ARG A 124 4.53 18.45 -32.53
CA ARG A 124 4.02 19.15 -31.35
C ARG A 124 3.53 18.19 -30.23
N ASN A 125 3.37 16.92 -30.54
CA ASN A 125 2.84 15.91 -29.63
C ASN A 125 3.96 15.06 -29.02
N TYR A 126 3.57 14.15 -28.12
CA TYR A 126 4.46 13.16 -27.53
C TYR A 126 3.92 11.77 -27.85
N ARG A 127 4.81 10.83 -28.14
CA ARG A 127 4.52 9.42 -28.08
C ARG A 127 4.96 8.90 -26.74
N LEU A 128 4.06 8.22 -26.03
CA LEU A 128 4.34 7.49 -24.80
C LEU A 128 4.13 6.00 -25.04
N VAL A 129 5.15 5.21 -24.76
CA VAL A 129 5.11 3.75 -24.81
C VAL A 129 5.16 3.24 -23.39
N VAL A 130 4.11 2.56 -22.96
CA VAL A 130 4.02 1.87 -21.67
C VAL A 130 4.01 0.38 -21.96
N ALA A 131 5.10 -0.32 -21.59
CA ALA A 131 5.28 -1.74 -21.77
C ALA A 131 5.06 -2.43 -20.41
N ILE A 132 4.07 -3.31 -20.33
CA ILE A 132 3.70 -4.05 -19.11
C ILE A 132 4.04 -5.52 -19.27
N ALA A 133 4.58 -6.13 -18.23
CA ALA A 133 4.93 -7.56 -18.19
C ALA A 133 3.77 -8.44 -18.70
N ASP A 134 4.05 -9.28 -19.69
CA ASP A 134 3.03 -10.14 -20.28
C ASP A 134 2.84 -11.44 -19.48
N VAL A 135 2.38 -11.30 -18.25
CA VAL A 135 2.07 -12.42 -17.35
C VAL A 135 1.09 -13.41 -17.98
N SER A 136 0.12 -12.90 -18.77
CA SER A 136 -0.92 -13.71 -19.42
C SER A 136 -0.39 -14.66 -20.51
N HIS A 137 0.88 -14.56 -20.89
CA HIS A 137 1.55 -15.52 -21.75
C HIS A 137 1.93 -16.80 -20.99
N TYR A 138 2.37 -16.64 -19.75
CA TYR A 138 2.87 -17.73 -18.90
C TYR A 138 1.79 -18.34 -18.02
N VAL A 139 0.88 -17.52 -17.52
CA VAL A 139 -0.26 -17.89 -16.65
C VAL A 139 -1.52 -17.96 -17.51
N ARG A 140 -1.89 -19.17 -17.92
CA ARG A 140 -3.04 -19.37 -18.79
C ARG A 140 -4.32 -19.52 -17.97
N PRO A 141 -5.49 -19.13 -18.53
CA PRO A 141 -6.75 -19.34 -17.85
C PRO A 141 -6.92 -20.77 -17.37
N ASP A 142 -7.35 -20.94 -16.13
CA ASP A 142 -7.71 -22.22 -15.49
C ASP A 142 -6.53 -23.22 -15.34
N ASP A 143 -5.27 -22.81 -15.57
CA ASP A 143 -4.14 -23.65 -15.19
C ASP A 143 -3.89 -23.60 -13.66
N ALA A 144 -2.96 -24.44 -13.18
CA ALA A 144 -2.68 -24.54 -11.74
C ALA A 144 -2.11 -23.25 -11.15
N ILE A 145 -1.39 -22.44 -11.93
CA ILE A 145 -0.84 -21.15 -11.48
C ILE A 145 -1.96 -20.13 -11.43
N ASP A 146 -2.85 -20.11 -12.41
CA ASP A 146 -4.00 -19.23 -12.47
C ASP A 146 -4.98 -19.48 -11.30
N THR A 147 -5.18 -20.75 -10.95
CA THR A 147 -6.03 -21.12 -9.81
C THR A 147 -5.52 -20.51 -8.50
N ASP A 148 -4.23 -20.67 -8.21
CA ASP A 148 -3.61 -20.09 -7.01
C ASP A 148 -3.58 -18.55 -7.08
N ALA A 149 -3.27 -17.97 -8.26
CA ALA A 149 -3.27 -16.54 -8.47
C ALA A 149 -4.65 -15.91 -8.28
N GLN A 150 -5.71 -16.57 -8.74
CA GLN A 150 -7.09 -16.12 -8.55
C GLN A 150 -7.51 -16.18 -7.08
N GLU A 151 -7.13 -17.21 -6.33
CA GLU A 151 -7.41 -17.34 -4.90
C GLU A 151 -6.72 -16.22 -4.10
N ARG A 152 -5.46 -15.94 -4.43
CA ARG A 152 -4.67 -14.85 -3.80
C ARG A 152 -5.18 -13.48 -4.22
N SER A 153 -5.47 -13.29 -5.48
CA SER A 153 -5.94 -12.09 -6.18
C SER A 153 -5.01 -10.87 -6.12
N THR A 154 -4.17 -10.77 -5.10
CA THR A 154 -3.17 -9.70 -4.94
C THR A 154 -1.96 -10.18 -4.17
N SER A 155 -0.79 -9.62 -4.45
CA SER A 155 0.37 -9.73 -3.56
C SER A 155 0.14 -8.95 -2.28
N VAL A 156 0.68 -9.43 -1.16
CA VAL A 156 0.60 -8.76 0.15
C VAL A 156 2.00 -8.33 0.56
N TYR A 157 2.18 -7.03 0.78
CA TYR A 157 3.46 -6.42 1.11
C TYR A 157 3.52 -6.10 2.61
N PHE A 158 4.32 -6.84 3.35
CA PHE A 158 4.69 -6.55 4.73
C PHE A 158 6.05 -5.83 4.78
N PRO A 159 6.36 -5.09 5.82
CA PRO A 159 7.60 -4.31 5.89
C PRO A 159 8.90 -5.09 5.62
N ARG A 160 8.91 -6.42 5.85
CA ARG A 160 10.09 -7.28 5.67
C ARG A 160 9.85 -8.51 4.80
N ARG A 161 8.63 -8.74 4.37
CA ARG A 161 8.26 -9.94 3.62
C ARG A 161 7.13 -9.66 2.64
N VAL A 162 7.23 -10.22 1.45
CA VAL A 162 6.15 -10.21 0.47
C VAL A 162 5.54 -11.60 0.38
N ILE A 163 4.20 -11.68 0.38
CA ILE A 163 3.47 -12.89 -0.02
C ILE A 163 3.00 -12.64 -1.47
N PRO A 164 3.72 -13.16 -2.47
CA PRO A 164 3.45 -12.81 -3.86
C PRO A 164 2.21 -13.52 -4.39
N MET A 165 1.51 -12.90 -5.33
CA MET A 165 0.39 -13.50 -6.06
C MET A 165 0.86 -14.68 -6.94
N LEU A 166 2.03 -14.56 -7.52
CA LEU A 166 2.65 -15.56 -8.40
C LEU A 166 3.92 -16.15 -7.78
N PRO A 167 4.29 -17.40 -8.09
CA PRO A 167 5.58 -17.95 -7.70
C PRO A 167 6.76 -17.05 -8.10
N GLU A 168 7.79 -16.98 -7.26
CA GLU A 168 8.92 -16.02 -7.43
C GLU A 168 9.69 -16.19 -8.74
N ASN A 169 9.79 -17.41 -9.28
CA ASN A 169 10.41 -17.62 -10.58
C ASN A 169 9.63 -16.95 -11.74
N LEU A 170 8.35 -16.61 -11.52
CA LEU A 170 7.56 -15.78 -12.42
C LEU A 170 7.64 -14.32 -12.01
N SER A 171 7.24 -13.98 -10.77
CA SER A 171 7.10 -12.58 -10.34
C SER A 171 8.41 -11.81 -10.36
N ASN A 172 9.50 -12.38 -9.85
CA ASN A 172 10.82 -11.76 -9.82
C ASN A 172 11.71 -12.21 -10.99
N GLY A 173 11.30 -13.29 -11.70
CA GLY A 173 12.03 -13.94 -12.77
C GLY A 173 11.57 -13.54 -14.16
N ILE A 174 10.93 -14.50 -14.87
CA ILE A 174 10.61 -14.36 -16.29
C ILE A 174 9.59 -13.25 -16.61
N CYS A 175 8.68 -12.93 -15.71
CA CYS A 175 7.71 -11.85 -15.90
C CYS A 175 8.31 -10.47 -15.58
N SER A 176 9.20 -10.37 -14.58
CA SER A 176 9.80 -9.09 -14.20
C SER A 176 10.64 -8.51 -15.33
N LEU A 177 10.40 -7.22 -15.67
CA LEU A 177 11.10 -6.50 -16.74
C LEU A 177 12.53 -6.12 -16.34
N ASN A 178 13.30 -7.11 -15.91
CA ASN A 178 14.69 -6.97 -15.49
C ASN A 178 15.56 -6.35 -16.60
N PRO A 179 16.61 -5.55 -16.26
CA PRO A 179 17.47 -4.92 -17.23
C PRO A 179 18.30 -5.94 -18.02
N ASP A 180 18.66 -5.58 -19.26
CA ASP A 180 19.58 -6.29 -20.16
C ASP A 180 19.15 -7.70 -20.58
N VAL A 181 17.92 -8.11 -20.29
CA VAL A 181 17.37 -9.41 -20.70
C VAL A 181 16.10 -9.25 -21.52
N GLU A 182 15.84 -10.22 -22.41
CA GLU A 182 14.60 -10.23 -23.19
C GLU A 182 13.41 -10.55 -22.30
N ARG A 183 12.34 -9.77 -22.43
CA ARG A 183 11.08 -9.98 -21.72
C ARG A 183 9.88 -9.77 -22.64
N LEU A 184 8.83 -10.54 -22.41
CA LEU A 184 7.57 -10.38 -23.12
C LEU A 184 6.73 -9.31 -22.44
N CYS A 185 6.13 -8.43 -23.24
CA CYS A 185 5.27 -7.39 -22.73
C CYS A 185 3.99 -7.21 -23.55
N MET A 186 2.97 -6.62 -22.91
CA MET A 186 1.81 -6.00 -23.53
C MET A 186 2.04 -4.49 -23.53
N VAL A 187 1.96 -3.90 -24.69
CA VAL A 187 2.27 -2.47 -24.88
C VAL A 187 0.99 -1.68 -25.06
N CYS A 188 0.91 -0.55 -24.35
CA CYS A 188 0.03 0.56 -24.65
C CYS A 188 0.88 1.68 -25.28
N ASP A 189 0.73 1.93 -26.57
CA ASP A 189 1.48 2.92 -27.37
C ASP A 189 0.52 4.08 -27.67
N MET A 190 0.79 5.25 -27.12
CA MET A 190 -0.11 6.40 -27.10
C MET A 190 0.51 7.61 -27.77
N VAL A 191 -0.31 8.39 -28.48
CA VAL A 191 0.04 9.75 -28.91
C VAL A 191 -0.72 10.76 -28.05
N ILE A 192 0.01 11.56 -27.29
CA ILE A 192 -0.51 12.56 -26.36
C ILE A 192 -0.24 13.95 -26.93
N THR A 193 -1.29 14.77 -27.01
CA THR A 193 -1.18 16.14 -27.51
C THR A 193 -0.44 17.04 -26.52
N TYR A 194 0.05 18.18 -26.98
CA TYR A 194 0.62 19.23 -26.12
C TYR A 194 -0.35 19.76 -25.05
N ALA A 195 -1.67 19.52 -25.20
CA ALA A 195 -2.71 19.86 -24.24
C ALA A 195 -3.00 18.70 -23.26
N GLY A 196 -2.25 17.59 -23.29
CA GLY A 196 -2.40 16.46 -22.40
C GLY A 196 -3.57 15.53 -22.73
N ASN A 197 -4.18 15.64 -23.92
CA ASN A 197 -5.22 14.71 -24.35
C ASN A 197 -4.61 13.53 -25.12
N ILE A 198 -5.07 12.33 -24.84
CA ILE A 198 -4.75 11.13 -25.61
C ILE A 198 -5.46 11.25 -26.96
N LYS A 199 -4.70 11.37 -28.03
CA LYS A 199 -5.23 11.51 -29.40
C LYS A 199 -5.56 10.16 -30.02
N GLU A 200 -4.65 9.20 -29.85
CA GLU A 200 -4.75 7.84 -30.37
C GLU A 200 -3.93 6.90 -29.51
N TYR A 201 -4.31 5.66 -29.46
CA TYR A 201 -3.59 4.61 -28.78
C TYR A 201 -3.79 3.25 -29.46
N ARG A 202 -2.86 2.35 -29.23
CA ARG A 202 -2.94 0.96 -29.69
C ARG A 202 -2.33 0.00 -28.67
N PHE A 203 -2.90 -1.20 -28.62
CA PHE A 203 -2.37 -2.31 -27.84
C PHE A 203 -1.77 -3.35 -28.76
N TYR A 204 -0.64 -3.92 -28.35
CA TYR A 204 -0.02 -5.05 -29.05
C TYR A 204 0.93 -5.82 -28.15
N PRO A 205 1.08 -7.16 -28.35
CA PRO A 205 2.13 -7.94 -27.69
C PRO A 205 3.49 -7.64 -28.31
N ALA A 206 4.53 -7.53 -27.47
CA ALA A 206 5.88 -7.23 -27.90
C ALA A 206 6.93 -8.05 -27.15
N VAL A 207 8.17 -8.03 -27.65
CA VAL A 207 9.36 -8.40 -26.92
C VAL A 207 10.18 -7.13 -26.72
N MET A 208 10.70 -6.97 -25.52
CA MET A 208 11.52 -5.82 -25.14
C MET A 208 12.77 -6.26 -24.39
N ARG A 209 13.67 -5.31 -24.20
CA ARG A 209 14.78 -5.37 -23.25
C ARG A 209 14.83 -4.04 -22.52
N SER A 210 14.79 -4.07 -21.19
CA SER A 210 14.97 -2.84 -20.42
C SER A 210 16.43 -2.41 -20.48
N HIS A 211 16.66 -1.16 -20.87
CA HIS A 211 18.02 -0.61 -21.01
C HIS A 211 18.59 -0.09 -19.68
N ALA A 212 17.75 0.11 -18.68
CA ALA A 212 18.18 0.45 -17.33
C ALA A 212 17.10 0.13 -16.30
N ARG A 213 17.53 -0.31 -15.12
CA ARG A 213 16.75 -0.30 -13.89
C ARG A 213 17.11 0.96 -13.11
N LEU A 214 16.19 1.90 -13.05
CA LEU A 214 16.35 3.16 -12.34
C LEU A 214 15.51 3.16 -11.05
N THR A 215 15.90 4.00 -10.08
CA THR A 215 15.11 4.22 -8.88
C THR A 215 14.46 5.60 -8.90
N TYR A 216 13.34 5.76 -8.16
CA TYR A 216 12.67 7.06 -8.07
C TYR A 216 13.59 8.18 -7.55
N ASN A 217 14.41 7.87 -6.54
CA ASN A 217 15.34 8.85 -5.98
C ASN A 217 16.44 9.21 -6.99
N GLN A 218 17.03 8.21 -7.64
CA GLN A 218 18.06 8.43 -8.67
C GLN A 218 17.52 9.32 -9.81
N VAL A 219 16.32 9.03 -10.31
CA VAL A 219 15.69 9.82 -11.39
C VAL A 219 15.38 11.23 -10.91
N TRP A 220 14.94 11.38 -9.65
CA TRP A 220 14.67 12.70 -9.09
C TRP A 220 15.94 13.54 -8.93
N ASP A 221 17.02 12.95 -8.43
CA ASP A 221 18.32 13.63 -8.31
C ASP A 221 18.83 14.10 -9.69
N TRP A 222 18.66 13.27 -10.72
CA TRP A 222 19.02 13.65 -12.09
C TRP A 222 18.20 14.82 -12.63
N ILE A 223 16.91 14.86 -12.33
CA ILE A 223 16.01 15.94 -12.77
C ILE A 223 16.24 17.23 -11.98
N SER A 224 16.35 17.14 -10.64
CA SER A 224 16.45 18.30 -9.75
C SER A 224 17.78 19.03 -9.89
N ASP A 225 18.87 18.30 -10.08
CA ASP A 225 20.23 18.83 -10.16
C ASP A 225 20.73 18.98 -11.61
N ASP A 226 19.87 18.67 -12.61
CA ASP A 226 20.18 18.73 -14.06
C ASP A 226 21.46 17.96 -14.42
N LEU A 227 21.65 16.76 -13.80
CA LEU A 227 22.84 15.96 -13.98
C LEU A 227 22.92 15.34 -15.37
N ASP A 228 24.13 15.23 -15.92
CA ASP A 228 24.37 14.52 -17.16
C ASP A 228 24.46 13.00 -16.91
N HIS A 229 23.74 12.21 -17.70
CA HIS A 229 23.69 10.76 -17.60
C HIS A 229 23.23 10.10 -18.91
N PRO A 230 23.51 8.79 -19.14
CA PRO A 230 23.22 8.14 -20.42
C PRO A 230 21.75 8.20 -20.88
N HIS A 231 20.82 8.35 -19.96
CA HIS A 231 19.37 8.36 -20.26
C HIS A 231 18.75 9.78 -20.18
N LYS A 232 19.57 10.85 -20.10
CA LYS A 232 19.12 12.23 -19.90
C LYS A 232 18.03 12.66 -20.88
N ALA A 233 18.28 12.49 -22.17
CA ALA A 233 17.34 12.93 -23.20
C ALA A 233 15.94 12.29 -23.08
N GLN A 234 15.91 11.03 -22.66
CA GLN A 234 14.67 10.27 -22.45
C GLN A 234 13.96 10.70 -21.16
N ILE A 235 14.69 10.81 -20.05
CA ILE A 235 14.15 11.22 -18.76
C ILE A 235 13.61 12.66 -18.85
N ASP A 236 14.34 13.58 -19.49
CA ASP A 236 13.88 14.94 -19.73
C ASP A 236 12.59 14.98 -20.59
N THR A 237 12.47 14.09 -21.56
CA THR A 237 11.27 13.98 -22.39
C THR A 237 10.09 13.45 -21.59
N LEU A 238 10.29 12.41 -20.81
CA LEU A 238 9.28 11.87 -19.88
C LEU A 238 8.85 12.93 -18.86
N TYR A 239 9.78 13.70 -18.31
CA TYR A 239 9.46 14.75 -17.34
C TYR A 239 8.65 15.90 -17.96
N LYS A 240 9.02 16.32 -19.18
CA LYS A 240 8.21 17.32 -19.93
C LYS A 240 6.79 16.85 -20.20
N LEU A 241 6.64 15.58 -20.59
CA LEU A 241 5.33 14.95 -20.78
C LEU A 241 4.55 14.86 -19.47
N PHE A 242 5.21 14.44 -18.39
CA PHE A 242 4.62 14.38 -17.04
C PHE A 242 4.03 15.76 -16.64
N LYS A 243 4.76 16.85 -16.83
CA LYS A 243 4.24 18.20 -16.50
C LYS A 243 2.97 18.55 -17.28
N ILE A 244 2.85 18.09 -18.50
CA ILE A 244 1.64 18.26 -19.32
C ILE A 244 0.49 17.42 -18.75
N LEU A 245 0.75 16.15 -18.40
CA LEU A 245 -0.26 15.24 -17.82
C LEU A 245 -0.70 15.71 -16.44
N GLN A 246 0.23 16.15 -15.59
CA GLN A 246 -0.06 16.73 -14.28
C GLN A 246 -0.97 17.95 -14.39
N LYS A 247 -0.67 18.88 -15.30
CA LYS A 247 -1.55 20.01 -15.58
C LYS A 247 -2.95 19.56 -15.99
N LYS A 248 -3.02 18.53 -16.87
CA LYS A 248 -4.30 17.95 -17.30
C LYS A 248 -5.06 17.29 -16.16
N ARG A 249 -4.38 16.67 -15.21
CA ARG A 249 -4.95 16.11 -13.97
C ARG A 249 -5.67 17.19 -13.16
N PHE A 250 -5.03 18.35 -12.94
CA PHE A 250 -5.66 19.48 -12.26
C PHE A 250 -6.85 20.06 -13.04
N GLU A 251 -6.73 20.24 -14.36
CA GLU A 251 -7.83 20.73 -15.21
C GLU A 251 -9.05 19.79 -15.20
N ARG A 252 -8.81 18.48 -15.08
CA ARG A 252 -9.85 17.45 -14.98
C ARG A 252 -10.56 17.51 -13.62
N GLY A 253 -9.89 18.00 -12.59
CA GLY A 253 -10.41 18.08 -11.23
C GLY A 253 -10.16 16.81 -10.41
N ALA A 254 -9.07 16.08 -10.66
CA ALA A 254 -8.65 15.00 -9.78
C ALA A 254 -8.41 15.53 -8.38
N VAL A 255 -8.90 14.82 -7.37
CA VAL A 255 -8.73 15.20 -5.97
C VAL A 255 -7.39 14.71 -5.49
N GLU A 256 -6.53 15.60 -5.01
CA GLU A 256 -5.26 15.24 -4.37
C GLU A 256 -5.40 15.29 -2.85
N PHE A 257 -5.00 14.22 -2.20
CA PHE A 257 -4.84 14.14 -0.75
C PHE A 257 -3.36 14.04 -0.42
N GLU A 258 -2.90 14.93 0.43
CA GLU A 258 -1.54 14.85 0.98
C GLU A 258 -1.58 13.95 2.22
N SER A 259 -1.12 12.72 2.08
CA SER A 259 -0.91 11.79 3.20
C SER A 259 0.59 11.59 3.43
N VAL A 260 0.99 11.58 4.69
CA VAL A 260 2.35 11.21 5.08
C VAL A 260 2.40 9.69 5.23
N GLU A 261 2.97 9.02 4.25
CA GLU A 261 3.31 7.61 4.38
C GLU A 261 4.62 7.48 5.17
N THR A 262 4.74 6.42 5.96
CA THR A 262 5.95 6.17 6.75
C THR A 262 6.60 4.86 6.37
N GLN A 263 7.93 4.84 6.35
CA GLN A 263 8.74 3.64 6.14
C GLN A 263 9.48 3.30 7.44
N MET A 264 9.45 2.03 7.79
CA MET A 264 10.23 1.49 8.91
C MET A 264 11.59 1.03 8.41
N LEU A 265 12.66 1.57 9.00
CA LEU A 265 14.02 1.11 8.78
C LEU A 265 14.37 0.11 9.89
N PHE A 266 14.97 -1.01 9.51
CA PHE A 266 15.29 -2.10 10.43
C PHE A 266 16.81 -2.25 10.58
N ASP A 267 17.24 -2.60 11.80
CA ASP A 267 18.60 -3.00 12.08
C ASP A 267 18.90 -4.45 11.59
N ASP A 268 20.16 -4.89 11.72
CA ASP A 268 20.59 -6.24 11.33
C ASP A 268 19.89 -7.36 12.10
N ASN A 269 19.29 -7.06 13.28
CA ASN A 269 18.53 -7.99 14.09
C ASN A 269 17.03 -8.00 13.74
N GLY A 270 16.62 -7.18 12.75
CA GLY A 270 15.24 -7.04 12.34
C GLY A 270 14.36 -6.23 13.29
N LYS A 271 14.94 -5.43 14.19
CA LYS A 271 14.23 -4.45 15.02
C LYS A 271 14.10 -3.12 14.28
N ILE A 272 13.05 -2.38 14.57
CA ILE A 272 12.90 -1.03 14.01
C ILE A 272 13.98 -0.13 14.61
N GLU A 273 14.87 0.36 13.76
CA GLU A 273 15.84 1.38 14.10
C GLU A 273 15.21 2.75 14.08
N LYS A 274 14.47 3.06 13.00
CA LYS A 274 13.85 4.36 12.78
C LYS A 274 12.60 4.26 11.92
N ILE A 275 11.64 5.15 12.17
CA ILE A 275 10.48 5.36 11.31
C ILE A 275 10.66 6.72 10.64
N VAL A 276 10.65 6.75 9.31
CA VAL A 276 10.87 7.95 8.51
C VAL A 276 9.69 8.20 7.57
N PRO A 277 9.35 9.47 7.28
CA PRO A 277 8.35 9.77 6.27
C PRO A 277 8.88 9.41 4.88
N VAL A 278 8.02 8.84 4.05
CA VAL A 278 8.30 8.62 2.62
C VAL A 278 8.02 9.91 1.86
N VAL A 279 9.06 10.47 1.26
CA VAL A 279 8.93 11.67 0.44
C VAL A 279 8.60 11.25 -1.00
N ARG A 280 7.36 11.50 -1.44
CA ARG A 280 6.96 11.29 -2.83
C ARG A 280 7.45 12.47 -3.68
N ASN A 281 8.50 12.23 -4.48
CA ASN A 281 9.04 13.20 -5.42
C ASN A 281 8.33 13.15 -6.80
N ASP A 282 8.71 14.03 -7.72
CA ASP A 282 8.08 14.09 -9.05
C ASP A 282 8.37 12.84 -9.91
N ALA A 283 9.42 12.06 -9.65
CA ALA A 283 9.65 10.81 -10.36
C ALA A 283 8.58 9.75 -10.06
N HIS A 284 8.10 9.67 -8.80
CA HIS A 284 6.96 8.83 -8.44
C HIS A 284 5.69 9.26 -9.20
N LYS A 285 5.42 10.57 -9.22
CA LYS A 285 4.24 11.12 -9.90
C LYS A 285 4.32 10.96 -11.42
N LEU A 286 5.53 10.99 -11.99
CA LEU A 286 5.78 10.77 -13.42
C LEU A 286 5.32 9.36 -13.84
N ILE A 287 5.77 8.34 -13.11
CA ILE A 287 5.36 6.96 -13.40
C ILE A 287 3.87 6.77 -13.15
N GLU A 288 3.33 7.33 -12.06
CA GLU A 288 1.89 7.31 -11.79
C GLU A 288 1.08 7.86 -12.98
N GLU A 289 1.43 9.02 -13.55
CA GLU A 289 0.70 9.59 -14.69
C GLU A 289 0.83 8.74 -15.95
N CYS A 290 1.98 8.12 -16.21
CA CYS A 290 2.15 7.16 -17.31
C CYS A 290 1.22 5.94 -17.13
N MET A 291 1.14 5.40 -15.91
CA MET A 291 0.30 4.26 -15.58
C MET A 291 -1.20 4.63 -15.65
N LEU A 292 -1.58 5.80 -15.16
CA LEU A 292 -2.95 6.30 -15.26
C LEU A 292 -3.40 6.43 -16.73
N ALA A 293 -2.55 6.99 -17.60
CA ALA A 293 -2.84 7.08 -19.02
C ALA A 293 -3.07 5.71 -19.67
N ALA A 294 -2.21 4.73 -19.39
CA ALA A 294 -2.36 3.36 -19.91
C ALA A 294 -3.62 2.66 -19.38
N ASN A 295 -3.95 2.84 -18.10
CA ASN A 295 -5.14 2.28 -17.46
C ASN A 295 -6.44 2.81 -18.06
N VAL A 296 -6.49 4.12 -18.37
CA VAL A 296 -7.63 4.76 -19.05
C VAL A 296 -7.78 4.20 -20.47
N CYS A 297 -6.67 4.12 -21.23
CA CYS A 297 -6.70 3.52 -22.57
C CYS A 297 -7.20 2.08 -22.55
N ALA A 298 -6.83 1.28 -21.55
CA ALA A 298 -7.28 -0.10 -21.41
C ALA A 298 -8.79 -0.18 -21.16
N ALA A 299 -9.33 0.67 -20.27
CA ALA A 299 -10.76 0.75 -20.01
C ALA A 299 -11.55 1.16 -21.28
N GLU A 300 -11.14 2.25 -21.93
CA GLU A 300 -11.78 2.74 -23.16
C GLU A 300 -11.71 1.72 -24.28
N PHE A 301 -10.56 1.02 -24.45
CA PHE A 301 -10.39 -0.02 -25.46
C PHE A 301 -11.42 -1.15 -25.30
N LEU A 302 -11.60 -1.64 -24.07
CA LEU A 302 -12.54 -2.71 -23.77
C LEU A 302 -13.99 -2.25 -23.95
N ILE A 303 -14.35 -1.04 -23.52
CA ILE A 303 -15.69 -0.47 -23.73
C ILE A 303 -15.99 -0.32 -25.21
N LYS A 304 -15.07 0.27 -25.98
CA LYS A 304 -15.23 0.47 -27.43
C LYS A 304 -15.44 -0.83 -28.19
N ASN A 305 -14.78 -1.90 -27.75
CA ASN A 305 -14.92 -3.24 -28.33
C ASN A 305 -16.05 -4.07 -27.68
N LYS A 306 -16.82 -3.49 -26.76
CA LYS A 306 -17.95 -4.15 -26.05
C LYS A 306 -17.55 -5.45 -25.36
N HIS A 307 -16.31 -5.52 -24.85
CA HIS A 307 -15.80 -6.67 -24.12
C HIS A 307 -15.99 -6.45 -22.63
N THR A 308 -16.61 -7.40 -21.93
CA THR A 308 -16.74 -7.36 -20.47
C THR A 308 -15.38 -7.55 -19.81
N ALA A 309 -15.09 -6.75 -18.81
CA ALA A 309 -13.87 -6.83 -18.01
C ALA A 309 -14.12 -6.28 -16.59
N LEU A 310 -13.15 -6.38 -15.70
CA LEU A 310 -13.22 -5.70 -14.41
C LEU A 310 -12.74 -4.26 -14.55
N PHE A 311 -13.64 -3.31 -14.25
CA PHE A 311 -13.32 -1.91 -14.12
C PHE A 311 -13.04 -1.59 -12.65
N ARG A 312 -12.25 -0.55 -12.41
CA ARG A 312 -11.97 -0.02 -11.08
C ARG A 312 -12.88 1.16 -10.83
N ASN A 313 -14.04 0.91 -10.23
CA ASN A 313 -15.03 1.93 -9.93
C ASN A 313 -14.74 2.59 -8.58
N HIS A 314 -14.85 3.91 -8.54
CA HIS A 314 -14.80 4.71 -7.33
C HIS A 314 -15.91 5.73 -7.38
N LEU A 315 -16.96 5.49 -6.62
CA LEU A 315 -18.14 6.36 -6.61
C LEU A 315 -17.92 7.57 -5.69
N GLY A 316 -18.62 8.65 -5.99
CA GLY A 316 -18.74 9.83 -5.13
C GLY A 316 -19.44 9.53 -3.80
N PRO A 317 -19.76 10.55 -3.00
CA PRO A 317 -20.41 10.37 -1.70
C PRO A 317 -21.82 9.80 -1.85
N THR A 318 -22.25 9.00 -0.87
CA THR A 318 -23.67 8.70 -0.73
C THR A 318 -24.42 9.95 -0.23
N PRO A 319 -25.76 10.04 -0.43
CA PRO A 319 -26.53 11.18 0.05
C PRO A 319 -26.33 11.47 1.54
N GLU A 320 -26.25 10.43 2.38
CA GLU A 320 -26.06 10.55 3.83
C GLU A 320 -24.67 11.10 4.15
N LYS A 321 -23.63 10.57 3.51
CA LYS A 321 -22.26 11.04 3.69
C LYS A 321 -22.08 12.48 3.19
N LEU A 322 -22.76 12.84 2.09
CA LEU A 322 -22.76 14.18 1.54
C LEU A 322 -23.43 15.18 2.51
N ALA A 323 -24.59 14.82 3.07
CA ALA A 323 -25.28 15.64 4.05
C ALA A 323 -24.40 15.90 5.29
N THR A 324 -23.80 14.84 5.84
CA THR A 324 -22.86 14.94 6.97
C THR A 324 -21.66 15.84 6.64
N LEU A 325 -21.04 15.67 5.47
CA LEU A 325 -19.91 16.51 5.05
C LEU A 325 -20.32 17.99 4.99
N ARG A 326 -21.47 18.31 4.39
CA ARG A 326 -21.95 19.69 4.27
C ARG A 326 -22.27 20.33 5.61
N GLU A 327 -22.90 19.59 6.52
CA GLU A 327 -23.14 20.06 7.87
C GLU A 327 -21.83 20.45 8.57
N GLN A 328 -20.83 19.56 8.52
CA GLN A 328 -19.50 19.79 9.09
C GLN A 328 -18.77 20.99 8.45
N LEU A 329 -18.79 21.09 7.11
CA LEU A 329 -18.18 22.21 6.40
C LEU A 329 -18.88 23.54 6.75
N GLY A 330 -20.21 23.54 6.90
CA GLY A 330 -20.98 24.72 7.28
C GLY A 330 -20.55 25.29 8.64
N LEU A 331 -20.26 24.43 9.61
CA LEU A 331 -19.74 24.83 10.92
C LEU A 331 -18.35 25.47 10.87
N LEU A 332 -17.57 25.14 9.82
CA LEU A 332 -16.22 25.64 9.59
C LEU A 332 -16.22 26.83 8.58
N GLY A 333 -17.41 27.31 8.19
CA GLY A 333 -17.56 28.42 7.26
C GLY A 333 -17.23 28.10 5.82
N LEU A 334 -17.29 26.81 5.43
CA LEU A 334 -16.98 26.30 4.10
C LEU A 334 -18.24 25.75 3.43
N GLN A 335 -18.23 25.71 2.08
CA GLN A 335 -19.31 25.14 1.30
C GLN A 335 -18.78 24.27 0.17
N LEU A 336 -19.39 23.10 0.01
CA LEU A 336 -19.17 22.21 -1.14
C LEU A 336 -20.21 22.56 -2.23
N GLY A 337 -19.72 22.90 -3.41
CA GLY A 337 -20.53 23.12 -4.61
C GLY A 337 -21.23 21.86 -5.13
N GLY A 338 -21.82 21.96 -6.31
CA GLY A 338 -22.36 20.82 -7.07
C GLY A 338 -23.74 20.32 -6.66
N GLY A 339 -24.49 21.02 -5.76
CA GLY A 339 -25.84 20.60 -5.36
C GLY A 339 -25.86 19.16 -4.87
N ASP A 340 -26.94 18.41 -5.13
CA ASP A 340 -27.10 17.02 -4.64
C ASP A 340 -26.16 15.99 -5.29
N ASN A 341 -25.48 16.38 -6.37
CA ASN A 341 -24.55 15.51 -7.11
C ASN A 341 -23.22 16.24 -7.36
N PRO A 342 -22.38 16.46 -6.33
CA PRO A 342 -21.09 17.11 -6.49
C PRO A 342 -20.17 16.30 -7.38
N THR A 343 -19.47 17.00 -8.26
CA THR A 343 -18.49 16.41 -9.18
C THR A 343 -17.09 16.38 -8.55
N PRO A 344 -16.12 15.62 -9.11
CA PRO A 344 -14.73 15.70 -8.70
C PRO A 344 -14.18 17.14 -8.70
N LYS A 345 -14.59 17.98 -9.66
CA LYS A 345 -14.17 19.39 -9.71
C LYS A 345 -14.66 20.21 -8.51
N ASP A 346 -15.86 19.93 -7.99
CA ASP A 346 -16.36 20.59 -6.80
C ASP A 346 -15.53 20.22 -5.57
N TYR A 347 -15.11 18.96 -5.48
CA TYR A 347 -14.20 18.47 -4.43
C TYR A 347 -12.79 19.08 -4.57
N ALA A 348 -12.25 19.16 -5.78
CA ALA A 348 -10.96 19.80 -6.04
C ALA A 348 -11.01 21.30 -5.68
N ALA A 349 -12.09 22.00 -6.04
CA ALA A 349 -12.30 23.40 -5.68
C ALA A 349 -12.44 23.61 -4.15
N LEU A 350 -13.04 22.65 -3.46
CA LEU A 350 -13.10 22.66 -1.99
C LEU A 350 -11.70 22.44 -1.39
N ALA A 351 -10.91 21.50 -1.91
CA ALA A 351 -9.54 21.23 -1.45
C ALA A 351 -8.62 22.46 -1.58
N GLU A 352 -8.78 23.25 -2.64
CA GLU A 352 -8.04 24.52 -2.80
C GLU A 352 -8.35 25.54 -1.68
N GLN A 353 -9.56 25.53 -1.12
CA GLN A 353 -9.92 26.40 0.01
C GLN A 353 -9.25 26.01 1.33
N PHE A 354 -8.69 24.81 1.41
CA PHE A 354 -8.00 24.31 2.63
C PHE A 354 -6.55 24.77 2.71
N LYS A 355 -5.95 25.10 1.58
CA LYS A 355 -4.52 25.45 1.50
C LYS A 355 -4.17 26.58 2.48
N GLY A 356 -3.20 26.30 3.34
CA GLY A 356 -2.74 27.24 4.36
C GLY A 356 -3.66 27.43 5.56
N ARG A 357 -4.75 26.68 5.69
CA ARG A 357 -5.61 26.70 6.89
C ARG A 357 -4.98 25.83 7.98
N PRO A 358 -5.12 26.20 9.26
CA PRO A 358 -4.63 25.38 10.38
C PRO A 358 -5.34 24.03 10.49
N ASP A 359 -6.59 23.94 9.98
CA ASP A 359 -7.47 22.76 10.01
C ASP A 359 -7.48 21.97 8.67
N ALA A 360 -6.52 22.21 7.78
CA ALA A 360 -6.46 21.56 6.47
C ALA A 360 -6.44 20.02 6.55
N GLU A 361 -5.68 19.45 7.49
CA GLU A 361 -5.58 18.01 7.71
C GLU A 361 -6.97 17.41 8.10
N LEU A 362 -7.69 18.08 8.98
CA LEU A 362 -9.06 17.70 9.35
C LEU A 362 -9.99 17.68 8.14
N LEU A 363 -9.96 18.76 7.35
CA LEU A 363 -10.83 18.92 6.18
C LEU A 363 -10.56 17.87 5.11
N GLN A 364 -9.29 17.49 4.91
CA GLN A 364 -8.92 16.38 4.01
C GLN A 364 -9.47 15.04 4.52
N VAL A 365 -9.37 14.75 5.82
CA VAL A 365 -9.93 13.53 6.42
C VAL A 365 -11.45 13.48 6.26
N MET A 366 -12.15 14.61 6.48
CA MET A 366 -13.60 14.71 6.30
C MET A 366 -14.01 14.44 4.86
N MET A 367 -13.29 15.05 3.89
CA MET A 367 -13.50 14.80 2.46
C MET A 367 -13.27 13.32 2.11
N LEU A 368 -12.17 12.73 2.57
CA LEU A 368 -11.84 11.33 2.29
C LEU A 368 -12.91 10.37 2.85
N ARG A 369 -13.37 10.60 4.08
CA ARG A 369 -14.42 9.78 4.71
C ARG A 369 -15.77 9.90 4.02
N SER A 370 -16.04 11.00 3.34
CA SER A 370 -17.30 11.19 2.60
C SER A 370 -17.35 10.33 1.34
N MET A 371 -16.23 9.95 0.75
CA MET A 371 -16.16 9.14 -0.46
C MET A 371 -16.46 7.66 -0.17
N GLN A 372 -16.76 6.91 -1.21
CA GLN A 372 -16.90 5.46 -1.15
C GLN A 372 -15.54 4.79 -1.39
N GLN A 373 -15.40 3.52 -1.03
CA GLN A 373 -14.22 2.73 -1.39
C GLN A 373 -14.29 2.34 -2.87
N ALA A 374 -13.13 2.30 -3.53
CA ALA A 374 -13.02 1.77 -4.86
C ALA A 374 -13.19 0.25 -4.87
N VAL A 375 -13.88 -0.28 -5.89
CA VAL A 375 -14.19 -1.71 -6.05
C VAL A 375 -13.95 -2.16 -7.48
N TYR A 376 -13.83 -3.48 -7.68
CA TYR A 376 -13.78 -4.08 -9.01
C TYR A 376 -15.16 -4.60 -9.41
N GLU A 377 -15.65 -4.16 -10.56
CA GLU A 377 -16.97 -4.53 -11.08
C GLU A 377 -16.96 -4.68 -12.61
N PRO A 378 -17.87 -5.48 -13.19
CA PRO A 378 -17.92 -5.70 -14.63
C PRO A 378 -18.58 -4.58 -15.43
N HIS A 379 -19.25 -3.63 -14.78
CA HIS A 379 -19.78 -2.40 -15.36
C HIS A 379 -18.85 -1.23 -15.03
N CYS A 380 -18.87 -0.20 -15.85
CA CYS A 380 -18.00 0.95 -15.72
C CYS A 380 -18.80 2.16 -15.23
N ASP A 381 -18.57 2.56 -13.98
CA ASP A 381 -19.18 3.72 -13.33
C ASP A 381 -18.18 4.88 -13.13
N GLY A 382 -16.95 4.72 -13.65
CA GLY A 382 -15.90 5.69 -13.56
C GLY A 382 -15.15 5.71 -12.24
N HIS A 383 -14.23 6.66 -12.12
CA HIS A 383 -13.39 6.82 -10.92
C HIS A 383 -13.42 8.26 -10.42
N PHE A 384 -14.26 8.52 -9.43
CA PHE A 384 -14.52 9.86 -8.88
C PHE A 384 -13.23 10.57 -8.43
N GLY A 385 -12.42 9.96 -7.56
CA GLY A 385 -11.20 10.58 -7.02
C GLY A 385 -10.17 10.96 -8.11
N LEU A 386 -10.08 10.18 -9.20
CA LEU A 386 -9.20 10.46 -10.34
C LEU A 386 -9.88 11.31 -11.43
N ALA A 387 -11.18 11.56 -11.32
CA ALA A 387 -12.01 12.25 -12.29
C ALA A 387 -11.93 11.63 -13.70
N TYR A 388 -12.00 10.31 -13.81
CA TYR A 388 -12.08 9.56 -15.06
C TYR A 388 -13.47 8.94 -15.24
N GLU A 389 -14.01 9.02 -16.45
CA GLU A 389 -15.28 8.38 -16.82
C GLU A 389 -15.15 6.85 -16.98
N ALA A 390 -13.95 6.39 -17.33
CA ALA A 390 -13.63 4.97 -17.47
C ALA A 390 -12.23 4.69 -16.91
N TYR A 391 -12.13 3.67 -16.08
CA TYR A 391 -10.85 3.29 -15.47
C TYR A 391 -10.78 1.79 -15.22
N ALA A 392 -9.68 1.16 -15.61
CA ALA A 392 -9.40 -0.24 -15.33
C ALA A 392 -7.92 -0.41 -14.96
N HIS A 393 -7.62 -1.35 -14.14
CA HIS A 393 -6.25 -1.68 -13.82
C HIS A 393 -5.65 -2.59 -14.92
N PHE A 394 -4.55 -2.15 -15.51
CA PHE A 394 -3.83 -2.85 -16.59
C PHE A 394 -2.33 -2.99 -16.28
N THR A 395 -1.78 -2.13 -15.44
CA THR A 395 -0.34 -1.86 -15.35
C THR A 395 0.42 -2.73 -14.35
N SER A 396 -0.24 -3.63 -13.60
CA SER A 396 0.45 -4.45 -12.59
C SER A 396 -0.04 -5.91 -12.54
N PRO A 397 0.07 -6.68 -13.64
CA PRO A 397 -0.42 -8.06 -13.70
C PRO A 397 0.41 -9.08 -12.90
N ILE A 398 1.62 -8.74 -12.47
CA ILE A 398 2.45 -9.60 -11.60
C ILE A 398 1.82 -9.68 -10.21
N ARG A 399 1.24 -8.57 -9.73
CA ARG A 399 0.77 -8.44 -8.34
C ARG A 399 -0.72 -8.20 -8.18
N ARG A 400 -1.49 -8.02 -9.27
CA ARG A 400 -2.96 -7.85 -9.22
C ARG A 400 -3.65 -8.73 -10.27
N TYR A 401 -4.54 -9.60 -9.82
CA TYR A 401 -5.29 -10.51 -10.70
C TYR A 401 -6.25 -9.78 -11.66
N PRO A 402 -6.95 -8.69 -11.28
CA PRO A 402 -7.74 -7.90 -12.21
C PRO A 402 -6.95 -7.44 -13.44
N ASP A 403 -5.71 -6.98 -13.28
CA ASP A 403 -4.83 -6.58 -14.39
C ASP A 403 -4.54 -7.75 -15.34
N LEU A 404 -4.26 -8.93 -14.79
CA LEU A 404 -4.07 -10.14 -15.58
C LEU A 404 -5.31 -10.47 -16.42
N THR A 405 -6.51 -10.30 -15.87
CA THR A 405 -7.77 -10.53 -16.61
C THR A 405 -8.00 -9.47 -17.69
N VAL A 406 -7.64 -8.22 -17.43
CA VAL A 406 -7.68 -7.12 -18.43
C VAL A 406 -6.71 -7.43 -19.58
N HIS A 407 -5.48 -7.90 -19.31
CA HIS A 407 -4.55 -8.35 -20.36
C HIS A 407 -5.15 -9.46 -21.24
N ARG A 408 -5.80 -10.46 -20.63
CA ARG A 408 -6.47 -11.54 -21.34
C ARG A 408 -7.62 -11.03 -22.21
N ALA A 409 -8.41 -10.10 -21.68
CA ALA A 409 -9.50 -9.47 -22.41
C ALA A 409 -8.98 -8.66 -23.61
N ILE A 410 -7.95 -7.85 -23.44
CA ILE A 410 -7.33 -7.09 -24.53
C ILE A 410 -6.78 -8.04 -25.60
N LYS A 411 -6.06 -9.12 -25.23
CA LYS A 411 -5.56 -10.13 -26.17
C LYS A 411 -6.69 -10.82 -26.93
N ALA A 412 -7.80 -11.14 -26.26
CA ALA A 412 -8.95 -11.74 -26.90
C ALA A 412 -9.53 -10.80 -27.98
N VAL A 413 -9.71 -9.51 -27.65
CA VAL A 413 -10.18 -8.52 -28.63
C VAL A 413 -9.22 -8.41 -29.82
N LEU A 414 -7.91 -8.33 -29.57
CA LEU A 414 -6.90 -8.26 -30.65
C LEU A 414 -6.94 -9.48 -31.59
N ASN A 415 -7.32 -10.65 -31.06
CA ASN A 415 -7.46 -11.89 -31.81
C ASN A 415 -8.91 -12.13 -32.31
N GLN A 416 -9.82 -11.14 -32.20
CA GLN A 416 -11.23 -11.26 -32.56
C GLN A 416 -11.96 -12.40 -31.81
N GLN A 417 -11.58 -12.60 -30.56
CA GLN A 417 -12.13 -13.60 -29.64
C GLN A 417 -12.76 -12.93 -28.43
N THR A 418 -13.48 -13.69 -27.61
CA THR A 418 -14.00 -13.24 -26.32
C THR A 418 -13.33 -14.04 -25.21
N TYR A 419 -12.85 -13.36 -24.19
CA TYR A 419 -12.38 -13.98 -22.95
C TYR A 419 -13.48 -13.95 -21.90
N THR A 420 -13.71 -15.07 -21.27
CA THR A 420 -14.62 -15.22 -20.13
C THR A 420 -13.88 -15.99 -19.03
N PRO A 421 -13.78 -15.46 -17.79
CA PRO A 421 -13.17 -16.19 -16.70
C PRO A 421 -14.03 -17.38 -16.26
N SER A 422 -13.44 -18.37 -15.62
CA SER A 422 -14.14 -19.55 -15.07
C SER A 422 -15.21 -19.18 -14.03
N LYS A 423 -14.92 -18.20 -13.18
CA LYS A 423 -15.94 -17.52 -12.36
C LYS A 423 -16.62 -16.44 -13.20
N ASN A 424 -17.91 -16.18 -12.97
CA ASN A 424 -18.54 -15.04 -13.62
C ASN A 424 -17.86 -13.72 -13.18
N TRP A 425 -17.93 -12.73 -14.02
CA TRP A 425 -17.27 -11.43 -13.79
C TRP A 425 -17.67 -10.75 -12.48
N GLN A 426 -18.95 -10.85 -12.08
CA GLN A 426 -19.44 -10.25 -10.84
C GLN A 426 -18.82 -10.93 -9.61
N ALA A 427 -18.83 -12.26 -9.58
CA ALA A 427 -18.22 -13.01 -8.48
C ALA A 427 -16.71 -12.77 -8.39
N LEU A 428 -16.05 -12.63 -9.55
CA LEU A 428 -14.62 -12.31 -9.61
C LEU A 428 -14.35 -10.90 -9.06
N GLY A 429 -15.15 -9.89 -9.42
CA GLY A 429 -15.02 -8.52 -8.91
C GLY A 429 -15.18 -8.45 -7.39
N VAL A 430 -16.20 -9.13 -6.84
CA VAL A 430 -16.41 -9.23 -5.39
C VAL A 430 -15.21 -9.89 -4.71
N HIS A 431 -14.72 -11.01 -5.26
CA HIS A 431 -13.59 -11.75 -4.70
C HIS A 431 -12.29 -10.91 -4.71
N THR A 432 -11.95 -10.28 -5.81
CA THR A 432 -10.73 -9.47 -5.94
C THR A 432 -10.77 -8.24 -5.03
N SER A 433 -11.94 -7.57 -4.91
CA SER A 433 -12.13 -6.47 -3.97
C SER A 433 -12.03 -6.90 -2.51
N PHE A 434 -12.53 -8.12 -2.19
CA PHE A 434 -12.38 -8.68 -0.85
C PHE A 434 -10.91 -8.99 -0.53
N CYS A 435 -10.17 -9.62 -1.46
CA CYS A 435 -8.77 -9.97 -1.25
C CYS A 435 -7.87 -8.73 -1.09
N GLU A 436 -8.16 -7.65 -1.82
CA GLU A 436 -7.47 -6.36 -1.66
C GLU A 436 -7.66 -5.82 -0.23
N ARG A 437 -8.90 -5.70 0.25
CA ARG A 437 -9.17 -5.24 1.62
C ARG A 437 -8.53 -6.14 2.68
N ARG A 438 -8.60 -7.45 2.49
CA ARG A 438 -7.95 -8.44 3.37
C ARG A 438 -6.43 -8.23 3.44
N ALA A 439 -5.79 -7.93 2.32
CA ALA A 439 -4.36 -7.63 2.25
C ALA A 439 -4.02 -6.33 3.00
N ASP A 440 -4.81 -5.27 2.79
CA ASP A 440 -4.65 -3.98 3.47
C ASP A 440 -4.81 -4.11 4.99
N ASP A 441 -5.83 -4.86 5.44
CA ASP A 441 -6.08 -5.09 6.87
C ASP A 441 -4.94 -5.89 7.52
N ALA A 442 -4.40 -6.90 6.81
CA ALA A 442 -3.28 -7.69 7.30
C ALA A 442 -1.99 -6.85 7.40
N SER A 443 -1.68 -6.04 6.38
CA SER A 443 -0.52 -5.14 6.39
C SER A 443 -0.62 -4.12 7.51
N ARG A 444 -1.79 -3.53 7.71
CA ARG A 444 -2.05 -2.57 8.80
C ARG A 444 -1.91 -3.21 10.18
N ASP A 445 -2.35 -4.44 10.35
CA ASP A 445 -2.17 -5.16 11.62
C ASP A 445 -0.69 -5.37 11.96
N VAL A 446 0.12 -5.77 10.98
CA VAL A 446 1.57 -5.94 11.14
C VAL A 446 2.25 -4.62 11.46
N GLU A 447 1.92 -3.56 10.73
CA GLU A 447 2.47 -2.23 10.99
C GLU A 447 2.12 -1.72 12.39
N ASN A 448 0.88 -1.88 12.82
CA ASN A 448 0.44 -1.48 14.15
C ASN A 448 1.16 -2.27 15.24
N TRP A 449 1.36 -3.58 15.04
CA TRP A 449 2.13 -4.40 15.97
C TRP A 449 3.58 -3.93 16.05
N LEU A 450 4.24 -3.71 14.92
CA LEU A 450 5.62 -3.24 14.84
C LEU A 450 5.78 -1.85 15.49
N LYS A 451 4.87 -0.91 15.22
CA LYS A 451 4.82 0.40 15.87
C LYS A 451 4.69 0.29 17.39
N THR A 452 3.81 -0.60 17.85
CA THR A 452 3.62 -0.85 19.29
C THR A 452 4.87 -1.48 19.91
N TYR A 453 5.52 -2.41 19.22
CA TYR A 453 6.76 -3.03 19.68
C TYR A 453 7.89 -1.98 19.83
N TYR A 454 8.03 -1.08 18.84
CA TYR A 454 8.97 0.03 18.91
C TYR A 454 8.70 0.99 20.08
N MET A 455 7.43 1.23 20.40
CA MET A 455 7.02 2.12 21.49
C MET A 455 7.15 1.50 22.89
N ARG A 456 7.31 0.19 23.00
CA ARG A 456 7.47 -0.49 24.28
C ARG A 456 8.71 0.00 25.05
N ASP A 457 9.81 0.19 24.34
CA ASP A 457 11.07 0.66 24.93
C ASP A 457 11.05 2.17 25.24
N LYS A 458 9.99 2.87 24.85
CA LYS A 458 9.78 4.34 25.05
C LYS A 458 8.71 4.67 26.09
N VAL A 459 8.26 3.67 26.85
CA VAL A 459 7.29 3.89 27.92
C VAL A 459 7.90 4.82 28.98
N GLY A 460 7.15 5.89 29.33
CA GLY A 460 7.59 6.94 30.24
C GLY A 460 8.19 8.18 29.55
N GLU A 461 8.60 8.08 28.29
CA GLU A 461 9.09 9.22 27.50
C GLU A 461 7.97 10.22 27.17
N ILE A 462 8.35 11.48 26.99
CA ILE A 462 7.43 12.57 26.63
C ILE A 462 7.67 12.97 25.18
N PHE A 463 6.61 13.11 24.42
CA PHE A 463 6.61 13.53 23.02
C PHE A 463 5.70 14.72 22.80
N GLU A 464 6.09 15.61 21.91
CA GLU A 464 5.19 16.54 21.26
C GLU A 464 4.44 15.82 20.14
N GLY A 465 3.22 16.25 19.88
CA GLY A 465 2.42 15.65 18.80
C GLY A 465 1.23 16.51 18.44
N LYS A 466 0.49 16.03 17.45
CA LYS A 466 -0.75 16.66 16.97
C LYS A 466 -1.92 15.71 17.12
N ILE A 467 -3.08 16.27 17.44
CA ILE A 467 -4.33 15.51 17.46
C ILE A 467 -4.72 15.14 16.03
N SER A 468 -4.65 13.86 15.71
CA SER A 468 -4.93 13.27 14.39
C SER A 468 -6.32 12.62 14.30
N GLY A 469 -6.98 12.38 15.44
CA GLY A 469 -8.30 11.77 15.49
C GLY A 469 -9.02 12.01 16.78
N MET A 470 -10.35 11.95 16.75
CA MET A 470 -11.20 12.08 17.93
C MET A 470 -12.36 11.10 17.89
N THR A 471 -12.68 10.57 19.04
CA THR A 471 -13.82 9.69 19.26
C THR A 471 -14.48 10.01 20.61
N ASN A 472 -15.62 9.38 20.88
CA ASN A 472 -16.31 9.50 22.18
C ASN A 472 -15.48 8.94 23.37
N PHE A 473 -14.44 8.14 23.11
CA PHE A 473 -13.59 7.57 24.16
C PHE A 473 -12.22 8.23 24.28
N GLY A 474 -11.87 9.21 23.41
CA GLY A 474 -10.61 9.95 23.55
C GLY A 474 -10.04 10.55 22.27
N LEU A 475 -8.81 11.03 22.40
CA LEU A 475 -8.01 11.67 21.35
C LEU A 475 -6.98 10.70 20.81
N PHE A 476 -6.84 10.64 19.49
CA PHE A 476 -5.66 10.06 18.85
C PHE A 476 -4.63 11.16 18.60
N VAL A 477 -3.40 10.91 18.98
CA VAL A 477 -2.28 11.85 18.84
C VAL A 477 -1.19 11.20 18.03
N THR A 478 -0.83 11.84 16.91
CA THR A 478 0.36 11.47 16.12
C THR A 478 1.58 12.13 16.71
N LEU A 479 2.56 11.34 17.13
CA LEU A 479 3.78 11.80 17.78
C LEU A 479 4.76 12.38 16.75
N ASP A 480 5.27 13.60 17.02
CA ASP A 480 6.20 14.29 16.13
C ASP A 480 7.52 13.51 16.01
N GLY A 481 8.07 13.47 14.80
CA GLY A 481 9.37 12.85 14.49
C GLY A 481 9.37 11.34 14.32
N ILE A 482 8.37 10.62 14.87
CA ILE A 482 8.24 9.16 14.71
C ILE A 482 6.93 8.76 14.01
N HIS A 483 5.99 9.69 13.84
CA HIS A 483 4.73 9.48 13.10
C HIS A 483 3.94 8.24 13.55
N ILE A 484 3.87 8.01 14.88
CA ILE A 484 3.11 6.93 15.48
C ILE A 484 1.91 7.53 16.19
N ASP A 485 0.75 6.91 16.02
CA ASP A 485 -0.48 7.30 16.69
C ASP A 485 -0.63 6.58 18.03
N GLY A 486 -1.03 7.32 19.06
CA GLY A 486 -1.43 6.76 20.35
C GLY A 486 -2.75 7.36 20.83
N LEU A 487 -3.40 6.71 21.78
CA LEU A 487 -4.68 7.12 22.35
C LEU A 487 -4.49 7.80 23.71
N VAL A 488 -4.98 9.02 23.85
CA VAL A 488 -5.26 9.63 25.14
C VAL A 488 -6.72 9.37 25.46
N HIS A 489 -6.99 8.58 26.51
CA HIS A 489 -8.38 8.28 26.90
C HIS A 489 -9.08 9.56 27.42
N ILE A 490 -10.39 9.65 27.21
CA ILE A 490 -11.14 10.85 27.57
C ILE A 490 -11.07 11.17 29.07
N SER A 491 -10.89 10.15 29.93
CA SER A 491 -10.71 10.34 31.39
C SER A 491 -9.36 10.99 31.74
N ASP A 492 -8.38 10.96 30.82
CA ASP A 492 -7.02 11.44 31.07
C ASP A 492 -6.79 12.86 30.51
N LEU A 493 -7.86 13.52 30.03
CA LEU A 493 -7.81 14.88 29.50
C LEU A 493 -7.81 15.96 30.61
N GLY A 494 -8.16 15.59 31.86
CA GLY A 494 -8.16 16.48 33.00
C GLY A 494 -9.30 16.21 33.98
N GLU A 495 -9.40 17.01 35.07
CA GLU A 495 -10.40 16.91 36.13
C GLU A 495 -11.76 17.54 35.72
N ASP A 496 -12.31 17.15 34.56
CA ASP A 496 -13.57 17.62 34.03
C ASP A 496 -14.35 16.51 33.35
N TYR A 497 -15.62 16.74 33.07
CA TYR A 497 -16.40 15.87 32.18
C TYR A 497 -16.26 16.39 30.76
N PHE A 498 -15.66 15.57 29.89
CA PHE A 498 -15.40 15.92 28.51
C PHE A 498 -16.41 15.27 27.57
N ASN A 499 -16.96 16.08 26.66
CA ASN A 499 -17.93 15.65 25.66
C ASN A 499 -17.34 15.73 24.27
N PHE A 500 -17.46 14.65 23.52
CA PHE A 500 -17.13 14.64 22.10
C PHE A 500 -18.26 15.31 21.30
N ARG A 501 -17.88 16.26 20.45
CA ARG A 501 -18.75 16.97 19.51
C ARG A 501 -18.41 16.53 18.09
N PRO A 502 -19.08 15.48 17.54
CA PRO A 502 -18.76 14.94 16.23
C PRO A 502 -18.97 15.97 15.10
N GLU A 503 -19.90 16.92 15.29
CA GLU A 503 -20.25 17.93 14.29
C GLU A 503 -19.06 18.85 13.96
N ILE A 504 -18.25 19.16 14.96
CA ILE A 504 -17.08 20.05 14.85
C ILE A 504 -15.77 19.31 15.11
N MET A 505 -15.81 17.97 15.25
CA MET A 505 -14.64 17.15 15.57
C MET A 505 -13.81 17.75 16.70
N ALA A 506 -14.44 18.03 17.83
CA ALA A 506 -13.83 18.60 19.03
C ALA A 506 -14.25 17.86 20.29
N ILE A 507 -13.40 17.87 21.30
CA ILE A 507 -13.74 17.43 22.66
C ILE A 507 -13.69 18.65 23.58
N GLU A 508 -14.78 18.86 24.36
CA GLU A 508 -14.95 20.06 25.20
C GLU A 508 -15.31 19.66 26.62
N GLY A 509 -14.62 20.27 27.61
CA GLY A 509 -14.89 20.10 29.01
C GLY A 509 -16.05 20.97 29.46
N GLU A 510 -17.04 20.38 30.15
CA GLU A 510 -18.30 21.05 30.57
C GLU A 510 -18.07 22.22 31.51
N ARG A 511 -17.17 22.07 32.49
CA ARG A 511 -16.93 23.09 33.53
C ARG A 511 -15.76 24.00 33.18
N SER A 512 -14.69 23.42 32.70
CA SER A 512 -13.43 24.13 32.38
C SER A 512 -13.53 24.94 31.08
N GLY A 513 -14.38 24.51 30.15
CA GLY A 513 -14.43 25.07 28.80
C GLY A 513 -13.12 24.80 28.03
N ILE A 514 -12.30 23.84 28.49
CA ILE A 514 -11.11 23.43 27.77
C ILE A 514 -11.57 22.67 26.54
N ARG A 515 -11.05 23.07 25.39
CA ARG A 515 -11.42 22.50 24.12
C ARG A 515 -10.17 21.96 23.39
N PHE A 516 -10.29 20.76 22.85
CA PHE A 516 -9.33 20.11 21.99
C PHE A 516 -9.92 20.04 20.58
N ASN A 517 -9.15 20.47 19.58
CA ASN A 517 -9.54 20.40 18.17
C ASN A 517 -8.56 19.51 17.39
N MET A 518 -9.01 18.99 16.25
CA MET A 518 -8.10 18.33 15.32
C MET A 518 -6.97 19.25 14.92
N GLY A 519 -5.75 18.71 14.85
CA GLY A 519 -4.53 19.46 14.49
C GLY A 519 -3.93 20.28 15.65
N ASP A 520 -4.59 20.37 16.84
CA ASP A 520 -4.02 21.03 18.01
C ASP A 520 -2.73 20.32 18.45
N LYS A 521 -1.71 21.10 18.83
CA LYS A 521 -0.48 20.57 19.39
C LYS A 521 -0.67 20.21 20.87
N VAL A 522 -0.18 19.05 21.23
CA VAL A 522 -0.25 18.52 22.60
C VAL A 522 1.08 17.89 22.98
N SER A 523 1.41 17.94 24.28
CA SER A 523 2.53 17.20 24.85
C SER A 523 1.96 16.00 25.61
N VAL A 524 2.44 14.82 25.30
CA VAL A 524 1.94 13.54 25.84
C VAL A 524 3.07 12.66 26.33
N ARG A 525 2.78 11.82 27.35
CA ARG A 525 3.67 10.78 27.84
C ARG A 525 3.18 9.42 27.39
N VAL A 526 4.08 8.55 26.95
CA VAL A 526 3.75 7.14 26.67
C VAL A 526 3.47 6.43 28.00
N ALA A 527 2.21 6.08 28.22
CA ALA A 527 1.77 5.41 29.44
C ALA A 527 1.95 3.89 29.34
N ARG A 528 1.59 3.32 28.17
CA ARG A 528 1.63 1.88 27.93
C ARG A 528 1.73 1.59 26.44
N ALA A 529 2.47 0.53 26.09
CA ALA A 529 2.48 -0.09 24.76
C ALA A 529 2.09 -1.56 24.91
N ASP A 530 0.88 -1.90 24.49
CA ASP A 530 0.28 -3.22 24.64
C ASP A 530 0.36 -3.98 23.31
N LEU A 531 1.27 -4.93 23.23
CA LEU A 531 1.47 -5.75 22.04
C LEU A 531 0.28 -6.65 21.73
N ASP A 532 -0.38 -7.18 22.75
CA ASP A 532 -1.51 -8.11 22.56
C ASP A 532 -2.68 -7.43 21.86
N THR A 533 -2.92 -6.14 22.14
CA THR A 533 -3.96 -5.35 21.51
C THR A 533 -3.44 -4.43 20.41
N SER A 534 -2.11 -4.34 20.20
CA SER A 534 -1.43 -3.39 19.31
C SER A 534 -1.91 -1.94 19.58
N LYS A 535 -1.98 -1.57 20.86
CA LYS A 535 -2.44 -0.24 21.33
C LYS A 535 -1.33 0.48 22.06
N ILE A 536 -1.27 1.77 21.86
CA ILE A 536 -0.36 2.68 22.54
C ILE A 536 -1.23 3.67 23.32
N ASP A 537 -1.17 3.59 24.63
CA ASP A 537 -1.89 4.50 25.53
C ASP A 537 -0.97 5.66 25.92
N LEU A 538 -1.50 6.85 25.81
CA LEU A 538 -0.81 8.11 26.12
C LEU A 538 -1.51 8.83 27.26
N THR A 539 -0.74 9.56 28.06
CA THR A 539 -1.27 10.48 29.09
C THR A 539 -1.00 11.91 28.67
N LEU A 540 -1.99 12.78 28.71
CA LEU A 540 -1.83 14.20 28.40
C LEU A 540 -0.98 14.90 29.46
N ILE A 541 0.05 15.62 29.05
CA ILE A 541 0.87 16.49 29.92
C ILE A 541 0.44 17.94 29.77
N SER A 542 0.25 18.40 28.53
CA SER A 542 -0.23 19.76 28.28
C SER A 542 -0.92 19.84 26.91
N GLY A 543 -1.89 20.76 26.79
CA GLY A 543 -2.64 21.01 25.57
C GLY A 543 -4.04 21.52 25.86
N GLY A 544 -4.80 21.75 24.80
CA GLY A 544 -6.13 22.30 24.86
C GLY A 544 -6.16 23.84 25.01
N SER A 545 -7.19 24.46 24.44
CA SER A 545 -7.45 25.89 24.49
C SER A 545 -8.66 26.18 25.35
N SER A 546 -8.65 27.26 26.15
CA SER A 546 -9.87 27.72 26.87
C SER A 546 -10.24 29.11 26.36
N ASP A 547 -11.53 29.33 26.08
CA ASP A 547 -12.07 30.63 25.65
C ASP A 547 -11.91 31.75 26.74
N LYS A 548 -11.71 31.34 27.98
CA LYS A 548 -11.47 32.30 29.10
C LYS A 548 -10.13 33.07 28.92
N LYS A 549 -9.12 32.49 28.29
CA LYS A 549 -7.85 33.20 27.98
C LYS A 549 -7.99 34.19 26.81
N ARG A 550 -8.97 34.03 25.95
CA ARG A 550 -9.21 34.93 24.80
C ARG A 550 -9.92 36.20 25.21
N ARG A 551 -10.85 36.12 26.18
CA ARG A 551 -11.58 37.30 26.71
C ARG A 551 -10.72 38.24 27.56
N THR A 552 -9.70 37.73 28.27
CA THR A 552 -8.79 38.57 29.08
C THR A 552 -7.74 39.30 28.28
N LYS A 553 -7.48 38.92 27.02
CA LYS A 553 -6.56 39.65 26.14
C LYS A 553 -7.23 40.79 25.33
N THR A 554 -8.56 40.83 25.28
CA THR A 554 -9.31 41.88 24.53
C THR A 554 -9.73 43.07 25.40
N THR A 555 -9.61 43.01 26.72
CA THR A 555 -10.05 44.09 27.62
C THR A 555 -8.91 44.90 28.26
N ALA A 556 -7.63 44.68 27.85
CA ALA A 556 -6.51 45.36 28.43
C ALA A 556 -5.67 46.18 27.39
N GLN A 557 -6.32 46.82 26.42
CA GLN A 557 -5.67 47.80 25.54
C GLN A 557 -6.63 48.96 25.13
N THR A 558 -7.14 49.69 26.12
CA THR A 558 -7.55 51.07 25.92
C THR A 558 -6.75 51.91 26.92
N GLY A 559 -5.47 52.15 26.57
CA GLY A 559 -4.59 53.07 27.27
C GLY A 559 -3.62 53.64 26.26
N SER A 560 -3.95 54.83 25.79
CA SER A 560 -3.15 55.74 24.94
C SER A 560 -1.64 55.57 25.15
N LYS A 561 -0.90 55.18 24.09
CA LYS A 561 0.50 55.58 23.87
C LYS A 561 0.75 55.83 22.39
N THR A 562 1.06 57.06 22.11
CA THR A 562 1.50 57.69 20.88
C THR A 562 2.53 56.82 20.12
N LYS A 563 2.22 56.46 18.90
CA LYS A 563 3.17 55.81 17.97
C LYS A 563 4.24 56.81 17.55
N ARG A 564 5.47 56.62 18.01
CA ARG A 564 6.68 57.26 17.45
C ARG A 564 7.05 56.49 16.18
N LYS A 565 6.91 57.09 15.02
CA LYS A 565 7.43 56.57 13.74
C LYS A 565 8.96 56.62 13.80
N LEU A 566 9.60 55.46 13.69
CA LEU A 566 11.03 55.36 13.42
C LEU A 566 11.29 55.90 12.03
N THR A 567 12.32 56.73 11.91
CA THR A 567 12.75 57.33 10.64
C THR A 567 13.60 56.32 9.84
N ALA A 568 13.61 56.47 8.51
CA ALA A 568 14.35 55.59 7.60
C ALA A 568 15.86 55.47 7.92
N LYS A 569 16.42 56.38 8.73
CA LYS A 569 17.80 56.37 9.16
C LYS A 569 18.11 55.41 10.30
N GLU A 570 17.12 55.11 11.16
CA GLU A 570 17.23 54.12 12.25
C GLU A 570 17.11 52.65 11.78
N ILE A 571 16.51 52.43 10.60
CA ILE A 571 16.43 51.12 9.96
C ILE A 571 17.73 50.78 9.23
N ASP A 572 18.43 51.75 8.68
CA ASP A 572 19.69 51.55 7.94
C ASP A 572 20.90 51.28 8.84
N ASP A 573 20.89 51.82 10.08
CA ASP A 573 21.93 51.57 11.10
C ASP A 573 21.81 50.19 11.77
N ALA A 574 20.60 49.60 11.81
CA ALA A 574 20.40 48.24 12.33
C ALA A 574 20.88 47.14 11.36
N MET A 575 21.03 47.45 10.08
CA MET A 575 21.52 46.49 9.05
C MET A 575 23.07 46.50 8.87
N LYS A 576 23.78 47.37 9.53
CA LYS A 576 25.25 47.52 9.34
C LYS A 576 26.12 46.90 10.45
N THR A 577 25.57 46.13 11.38
CA THR A 577 26.39 45.50 12.43
C THR A 577 26.77 44.07 11.98
N PRO A 578 28.05 43.75 11.76
CA PRO A 578 28.46 42.42 11.35
C PRO A 578 28.39 41.46 12.54
N VAL A 579 27.69 40.35 12.31
CA VAL A 579 27.67 39.19 13.22
C VAL A 579 29.09 38.60 13.29
N LYS A 580 29.71 38.68 14.45
CA LYS A 580 30.98 37.98 14.75
C LYS A 580 30.69 36.46 14.76
N GLN A 581 31.30 35.80 13.82
CA GLN A 581 31.42 34.34 13.84
C GLN A 581 32.40 33.92 14.92
N GLU A 582 31.94 33.23 15.96
CA GLU A 582 32.81 32.55 16.91
C GLU A 582 33.37 31.28 16.25
N LYS A 583 34.71 31.19 16.17
CA LYS A 583 35.45 30.00 15.74
C LYS A 583 35.40 28.94 16.84
N PRO A 584 35.22 27.66 16.52
CA PRO A 584 35.28 26.59 17.52
C PRO A 584 36.72 26.39 18.02
N ALA A 585 36.85 26.25 19.33
CA ALA A 585 38.10 26.03 20.02
C ALA A 585 38.78 24.70 19.62
N ALA A 586 40.06 24.79 19.27
CA ALA A 586 40.92 23.68 18.94
C ALA A 586 41.20 22.79 20.17
N LYS A 587 40.80 21.52 20.13
CA LYS A 587 41.24 20.51 21.08
C LYS A 587 42.70 20.12 20.83
N ARG A 588 43.52 20.29 21.86
CA ARG A 588 44.94 19.90 21.94
C ARG A 588 45.09 18.39 21.63
N ARG A 589 45.84 18.08 20.58
CA ARG A 589 46.41 16.74 20.33
C ARG A 589 47.55 16.49 21.32
N SER A 590 47.44 15.48 22.17
CA SER A 590 48.55 14.84 22.84
C SER A 590 49.24 13.87 21.87
N LYS A 591 50.54 14.07 21.67
CA LYS A 591 51.45 13.20 20.95
C LYS A 591 51.66 11.90 21.75
N VAL A 592 51.41 10.75 21.11
CA VAL A 592 52.07 9.50 21.48
C VAL A 592 52.76 8.99 20.20
N GLN A 593 54.06 8.79 20.33
CA GLN A 593 54.93 8.28 19.26
C GLN A 593 54.73 6.77 19.08
N PRO A 594 55.03 6.23 17.91
CA PRO A 594 54.90 4.81 17.62
C PRO A 594 56.18 4.05 17.95
N GLU A 595 56.06 2.90 18.56
CA GLU A 595 57.12 1.92 18.63
C GLU A 595 57.04 0.92 17.49
N SER A 596 58.22 0.61 17.05
CA SER A 596 58.78 -0.05 15.92
C SER A 596 58.28 -1.45 15.60
N ALA A 597 58.29 -1.70 14.31
CA ALA A 597 58.20 -2.96 13.58
C ALA A 597 59.18 -4.04 14.06
N VAL A 598 58.70 -5.31 14.01
CA VAL A 598 59.57 -6.46 13.77
C VAL A 598 58.94 -7.32 12.70
N THR A 599 59.65 -7.43 11.61
CA THR A 599 59.53 -8.36 10.51
C THR A 599 59.88 -9.77 10.96
N SER A 600 59.18 -10.79 10.53
CA SER A 600 59.82 -12.04 10.07
C SER A 600 58.88 -12.84 9.17
N SER A 601 59.46 -13.11 8.03
CA SER A 601 59.07 -14.02 6.99
C SER A 601 58.98 -15.49 7.41
N GLU A 602 58.21 -16.26 6.75
CA GLU A 602 58.58 -17.46 5.98
C GLU A 602 57.51 -18.56 5.96
N ASN A 603 57.14 -18.92 4.76
CA ASN A 603 56.98 -20.23 4.13
C ASN A 603 56.45 -21.46 4.92
N GLY A 604 55.48 -22.08 4.28
CA GLY A 604 55.25 -23.51 4.59
C GLY A 604 53.99 -24.13 3.96
N LYS A 605 54.07 -24.43 2.65
CA LYS A 605 53.57 -25.64 1.96
C LYS A 605 52.34 -26.41 2.47
N LYS A 606 51.37 -26.51 1.54
CA LYS A 606 50.58 -27.67 1.09
C LYS A 606 50.58 -28.91 1.99
N LYS A 607 49.38 -29.41 2.29
CA LYS A 607 49.02 -30.82 2.15
C LYS A 607 47.52 -31.03 1.95
N THR A 608 47.20 -31.59 0.80
CA THR A 608 45.95 -32.27 0.44
C THR A 608 45.73 -33.51 1.25
N ALA A 609 44.52 -33.77 1.72
CA ALA A 609 44.07 -35.08 2.13
C ALA A 609 42.72 -35.41 1.53
N LYS A 610 42.71 -36.32 0.57
CA LYS A 610 41.57 -37.11 0.13
C LYS A 610 41.16 -38.08 1.23
N ALA A 611 39.87 -38.23 1.48
CA ALA A 611 39.31 -39.41 2.14
C ALA A 611 38.05 -39.86 1.40
N LYS A 612 38.09 -41.05 1.09
CA LYS A 612 37.35 -41.97 0.25
C LYS A 612 35.94 -42.27 0.73
N THR A 613 35.08 -42.47 -0.23
CA THR A 613 33.85 -43.26 -0.27
C THR A 613 33.86 -44.56 0.49
N ALA A 614 32.77 -44.82 1.20
CA ALA A 614 32.34 -46.19 1.53
C ALA A 614 30.84 -46.33 1.26
N THR A 615 30.57 -47.11 0.26
CA THR A 615 29.26 -47.66 -0.15
C THR A 615 28.91 -48.82 0.78
N GLU A 616 27.69 -48.83 1.28
CA GLU A 616 27.10 -50.07 1.78
C GLU A 616 25.69 -50.28 1.25
N LYS A 617 25.55 -51.37 0.51
CA LYS A 617 24.31 -51.93 -0.03
C LYS A 617 23.60 -52.74 1.05
N ALA A 618 22.33 -52.54 1.25
CA ALA A 618 21.46 -53.56 1.88
C ALA A 618 20.10 -53.62 1.19
N LYS A 619 19.90 -54.70 0.59
CA LYS A 619 18.84 -55.50 -0.01
C LYS A 619 17.39 -55.11 0.24
N ARG A 620 16.68 -55.13 -0.91
CA ARG A 620 15.23 -55.26 -1.11
C ARG A 620 14.59 -56.40 -0.30
N LYS A 621 13.35 -56.13 0.17
CA LYS A 621 12.29 -57.12 0.22
C LYS A 621 10.95 -56.48 -0.17
N ASP A 622 10.39 -57.06 -1.21
CA ASP A 622 9.06 -56.79 -1.76
C ASP A 622 7.95 -57.14 -0.79
N LYS A 623 6.91 -56.29 -0.71
CA LYS A 623 5.55 -56.73 -0.41
C LYS A 623 4.55 -55.94 -1.24
N LYS A 624 3.73 -56.70 -2.00
CA LYS A 624 2.65 -56.31 -2.89
C LYS A 624 1.41 -55.77 -2.11
N PRO A 625 0.48 -55.15 -2.82
CA PRO A 625 -0.52 -54.22 -2.26
C PRO A 625 -1.82 -54.89 -1.86
N SER A 626 -2.53 -54.29 -0.89
CA SER A 626 -3.89 -54.72 -0.52
C SER A 626 -4.94 -53.70 -1.02
N LYS A 627 -5.80 -54.19 -1.82
CA LYS A 627 -7.19 -53.93 -2.18
C LYS A 627 -7.85 -52.60 -1.81
N SER A 628 -8.25 -51.88 -2.86
CA SER A 628 -9.25 -50.81 -2.88
C SER A 628 -10.64 -51.28 -2.43
N VAL A 629 -11.26 -50.54 -1.53
CA VAL A 629 -12.70 -50.64 -1.21
C VAL A 629 -13.44 -49.59 -2.04
N LYS A 630 -14.29 -50.07 -2.96
CA LYS A 630 -15.24 -49.23 -3.70
C LYS A 630 -16.50 -49.05 -2.84
N ILE A 631 -16.82 -47.82 -2.48
CA ILE A 631 -18.13 -47.46 -1.93
C ILE A 631 -19.03 -47.03 -3.09
N LYS A 632 -20.11 -47.81 -3.31
CA LYS A 632 -21.20 -47.48 -4.20
C LYS A 632 -22.14 -46.50 -3.53
N VAL A 633 -22.31 -45.30 -4.11
CA VAL A 633 -23.39 -44.38 -3.77
C VAL A 633 -24.60 -44.77 -4.64
N LYS A 634 -25.70 -45.06 -4.00
CA LYS A 634 -27.02 -45.26 -4.65
C LYS A 634 -27.63 -43.87 -4.91
N THR A 635 -27.86 -43.56 -6.18
CA THR A 635 -28.75 -42.50 -6.61
C THR A 635 -30.18 -43.01 -6.64
N SER A 636 -31.08 -42.34 -5.94
CA SER A 636 -32.53 -42.55 -6.06
C SER A 636 -33.09 -41.53 -7.05
N ASP A 637 -33.53 -42.04 -8.19
CA ASP A 637 -34.35 -41.31 -9.16
C ASP A 637 -35.75 -41.05 -8.61
N THR A 638 -36.17 -39.79 -8.65
CA THR A 638 -37.60 -39.45 -8.62
C THR A 638 -37.89 -38.43 -9.73
N ALA A 639 -38.63 -38.90 -10.72
CA ALA A 639 -39.12 -38.13 -11.85
C ALA A 639 -40.25 -37.15 -11.46
N PRO A 640 -40.37 -36.00 -12.14
CA PRO A 640 -41.48 -35.08 -11.90
C PRO A 640 -42.66 -35.41 -12.85
N THR A 641 -43.82 -35.56 -12.28
CA THR A 641 -45.12 -35.67 -12.91
C THR A 641 -45.53 -34.39 -13.63
N LYS A 642 -45.87 -34.49 -14.90
CA LYS A 642 -46.56 -33.49 -15.74
C LYS A 642 -47.96 -33.21 -15.22
N ARG A 643 -48.32 -31.93 -14.97
CA ARG A 643 -49.70 -31.45 -14.95
C ARG A 643 -49.92 -30.43 -16.07
N LYS A 644 -50.83 -30.85 -17.01
CA LYS A 644 -51.48 -29.98 -18.02
C LYS A 644 -52.61 -29.18 -17.36
N GLY A 645 -52.85 -27.98 -17.86
CA GLY A 645 -54.09 -27.23 -17.60
C GLY A 645 -53.93 -25.77 -18.05
N ARG A 646 -54.20 -25.45 -19.26
CA ARG A 646 -55.32 -24.75 -19.93
C ARG A 646 -55.62 -23.32 -19.39
N SER A 647 -55.20 -22.35 -20.25
CA SER A 647 -55.94 -21.24 -20.90
C SER A 647 -57.11 -20.53 -20.23
N LYS A 648 -57.08 -19.22 -20.16
CA LYS A 648 -57.80 -18.16 -20.95
C LYS A 648 -57.71 -16.81 -20.27
N ALA A 649 -57.22 -15.85 -20.99
CA ALA A 649 -57.79 -14.60 -21.46
C ALA A 649 -58.60 -13.75 -20.47
N LYS A 650 -58.08 -12.60 -20.11
CA LYS A 650 -58.61 -11.28 -20.49
C LYS A 650 -57.49 -10.27 -20.42
#